data_743166c2ce7ea30f7cc3bfbae0f58f34
#
_entry.id   743166c2ce7ea30f7cc3bfbae0f58f34
#
_cell.length_a   1.000
_cell.length_b   1.000
_cell.length_c   1.000
_cell.angle_alpha   90.00
_cell.angle_beta   90.00
_cell.angle_gamma   90.00
#
_symmetry.space_group_name_H-M   'P 1'
#
loop_
_entity.id
_entity.type
_entity.pdbx_description
1 polymer ?
#
loop_
_entity_poly.entity_id
_entity_poly.type
_entity_poly.pdbx_seq_one_letter_code
_entity_poly.pdbx_strand_id
1 'polypeptide(L)'
;MKMKCFTQIALVAMAVLAVLPAQAKSKAMFKNFKVSTYIRAQDIARMDDDKFLKDTWETVSSQVDLDKIYLETHRDAFIVPEKTLLKVKKFFQQKGLEVGGGITYTRSEPTDFETYSYARENERQQVKEIAEYTAKHFDDFILDDFFFIDLKNDDEIAAKEKSGKSWTEYRLRLMADAGRELVVNPAKAVNPKVKVIIKYPNWYDHFHGLGFNLEEEPLYFDGLWTGTETRDPGSAQHLQNYLSYNVVRYFDNIAPGKNGGGWVDAGGIHMSMDRYAEQLHLTMLSKTPEIILWNYMQLVEVKITPQMRAKWQAAGVSFNYDEMTAPFTKDGKTITPTTMARFANVTLHQTDQLIGQLGNPIGLASYKPYHSSGEDFLQNYLGMIGLPMDMYPQWQERQQILLTQQAAKDPDIVEKIKGQLRKGGDVIVTTGLLKAIKDQLADVCELYCGDLKAIVNDFGWFGKSEREFIIPQVKYFTNDAWEVVSAGRPLNGGVSGYPILLRDTYSKGMLFVLTIPDDFGNLYDYPSGALNVIRRAMSKDVGAYIEGPSKVALFPYDNKTLVVENFNDEAVTLRVVINEKVSSLRNLITGDQLKPATLPQARPMWGRNLFFGYPDGATVFDLQLPAHSYIGLGY
;
A
#
# COMPACT_ATOMS: atom_id res chain seq x y z
N MET A 1 58.94 24.63 64.46
CA MET A 1 59.08 23.67 65.57
C MET A 1 57.73 23.06 65.84
N LYS A 2 57.61 21.74 65.90
CA LYS A 2 56.44 20.85 66.06
C LYS A 2 55.60 20.59 64.83
N MET A 3 55.95 19.52 64.09
CA MET A 3 55.12 18.73 63.20
C MET A 3 53.97 18.09 63.96
N LYS A 4 52.78 18.11 63.37
CA LYS A 4 51.69 17.21 63.70
C LYS A 4 51.34 16.36 62.50
N CYS A 5 51.59 15.05 62.71
CA CYS A 5 51.21 13.96 61.81
C CYS A 5 49.66 13.85 61.77
N PHE A 6 49.05 13.81 60.58
CA PHE A 6 47.68 13.37 60.36
C PHE A 6 47.68 12.08 59.52
N THR A 7 47.24 11.02 60.16
CA THR A 7 47.01 9.72 59.57
C THR A 7 45.73 9.76 58.75
N GLN A 8 45.81 9.57 57.44
CA GLN A 8 44.65 9.35 56.60
C GLN A 8 44.36 7.86 56.50
N ILE A 9 43.16 7.47 56.94
CA ILE A 9 42.56 6.14 56.73
C ILE A 9 41.91 6.17 55.36
N ALA A 10 42.45 5.38 54.41
CA ALA A 10 41.83 5.16 53.09
C ALA A 10 40.77 4.07 53.22
N LEU A 11 39.50 4.44 53.05
CA LEU A 11 38.39 3.51 52.82
C LEU A 11 38.41 3.09 51.33
N VAL A 12 38.71 1.83 51.07
CA VAL A 12 38.57 1.21 49.76
C VAL A 12 37.09 0.77 49.62
N ALA A 13 36.33 1.52 48.87
CA ALA A 13 35.00 1.10 48.42
C ALA A 13 35.14 0.20 47.19
N MET A 14 34.94 -1.11 47.34
CA MET A 14 34.78 -2.04 46.20
C MET A 14 33.43 -1.78 45.54
N ALA A 15 33.46 -1.10 44.40
CA ALA A 15 32.29 -1.05 43.50
C ALA A 15 32.23 -2.39 42.74
N VAL A 16 31.30 -3.24 43.10
CA VAL A 16 30.89 -4.39 42.30
C VAL A 16 30.15 -3.87 41.10
N LEU A 17 30.83 -3.68 39.97
CA LEU A 17 30.20 -3.49 38.66
C LEU A 17 29.52 -4.81 38.27
N ALA A 18 28.22 -4.88 38.43
CA ALA A 18 27.42 -5.90 37.79
C ALA A 18 27.53 -5.70 36.26
N VAL A 19 28.35 -6.49 35.62
CA VAL A 19 28.40 -6.59 34.15
C VAL A 19 27.07 -7.26 33.75
N LEU A 20 26.06 -6.45 33.39
CA LEU A 20 24.93 -6.95 32.64
C LEU A 20 25.47 -7.50 31.33
N PRO A 21 25.11 -8.72 30.92
CA PRO A 21 25.53 -9.23 29.63
C PRO A 21 24.98 -8.29 28.58
N ALA A 22 25.85 -7.66 27.79
CA ALA A 22 25.46 -6.93 26.61
C ALA A 22 24.64 -7.91 25.74
N GLN A 23 23.35 -7.64 25.56
CA GLN A 23 22.56 -8.35 24.57
C GLN A 23 23.31 -8.22 23.25
N ALA A 24 23.81 -9.34 22.72
CA ALA A 24 24.37 -9.38 21.39
C ALA A 24 23.28 -8.83 20.45
N LYS A 25 23.56 -7.69 19.79
CA LYS A 25 22.67 -7.19 18.76
C LYS A 25 22.46 -8.31 17.76
N SER A 26 21.20 -8.70 17.52
CA SER A 26 20.87 -9.67 16.48
C SER A 26 21.48 -9.17 15.17
N LYS A 27 22.15 -10.06 14.44
CA LYS A 27 22.65 -9.73 13.10
C LYS A 27 21.39 -9.60 12.21
N ALA A 28 21.13 -8.39 11.73
CA ALA A 28 20.03 -8.15 10.81
C ALA A 28 20.14 -9.11 9.61
N MET A 29 19.06 -9.79 9.30
CA MET A 29 19.01 -10.76 8.20
C MET A 29 18.87 -10.06 6.85
N PHE A 30 18.21 -8.90 6.83
CA PHE A 30 18.02 -8.03 5.68
C PHE A 30 18.71 -6.69 5.90
N LYS A 31 19.14 -6.02 4.81
CA LYS A 31 19.91 -4.76 4.90
C LYS A 31 19.05 -3.53 4.98
N ASN A 32 17.90 -3.53 4.26
CA ASN A 32 17.11 -2.33 4.02
C ASN A 32 15.79 -2.31 4.78
N PHE A 33 15.36 -3.45 5.34
CA PHE A 33 14.12 -3.58 6.10
C PHE A 33 14.21 -4.77 7.07
N LYS A 34 13.19 -4.96 7.90
CA LYS A 34 13.02 -6.12 8.77
C LYS A 34 11.91 -7.03 8.25
N VAL A 35 12.06 -8.31 8.48
CA VAL A 35 11.01 -9.32 8.24
C VAL A 35 10.55 -9.87 9.57
N SER A 36 9.24 -9.82 9.78
CA SER A 36 8.61 -10.31 11.01
C SER A 36 7.44 -11.24 10.70
N THR A 37 6.98 -11.94 11.72
CA THR A 37 5.73 -12.73 11.68
C THR A 37 4.95 -12.56 12.96
N TYR A 38 3.69 -12.97 12.95
CA TYR A 38 2.75 -12.78 14.04
C TYR A 38 2.18 -14.13 14.51
N ILE A 39 2.21 -14.40 15.80
CA ILE A 39 1.69 -15.63 16.41
C ILE A 39 0.40 -15.32 17.17
N ARG A 40 -0.70 -15.96 16.78
CA ARG A 40 -2.01 -15.75 17.41
C ARG A 40 -2.04 -16.25 18.84
N ALA A 41 -2.89 -15.68 19.67
CA ALA A 41 -3.01 -15.99 21.09
C ALA A 41 -3.24 -17.49 21.37
N GLN A 42 -4.13 -18.12 20.59
CA GLN A 42 -4.41 -19.56 20.70
C GLN A 42 -3.21 -20.43 20.33
N ASP A 43 -2.41 -20.00 19.35
CA ASP A 43 -1.20 -20.74 18.95
C ASP A 43 -0.08 -20.60 19.99
N ILE A 44 0.04 -19.43 20.64
CA ILE A 44 0.95 -19.25 21.78
C ILE A 44 0.57 -20.18 22.93
N ALA A 45 -0.73 -20.34 23.21
CA ALA A 45 -1.19 -21.28 24.23
C ALA A 45 -0.76 -22.73 23.93
N ARG A 46 -0.81 -23.17 22.66
CA ARG A 46 -0.30 -24.49 22.22
C ARG A 46 1.22 -24.62 22.40
N MET A 47 1.96 -23.52 22.35
CA MET A 47 3.42 -23.49 22.57
C MET A 47 3.83 -23.68 24.05
N ASP A 48 2.87 -23.87 24.96
CA ASP A 48 3.18 -24.40 26.29
C ASP A 48 3.75 -25.84 26.22
N ASP A 49 3.44 -26.59 25.16
CA ASP A 49 4.16 -27.80 24.79
C ASP A 49 5.52 -27.47 24.15
N ASP A 50 6.61 -27.87 24.82
CA ASP A 50 7.99 -27.66 24.37
C ASP A 50 8.29 -28.32 23.02
N LYS A 51 7.69 -29.46 22.74
CA LYS A 51 7.88 -30.16 21.48
C LYS A 51 7.23 -29.37 20.35
N PHE A 52 5.98 -28.95 20.50
CA PHE A 52 5.28 -28.14 19.52
C PHE A 52 6.03 -26.83 19.22
N LEU A 53 6.50 -26.12 20.25
CA LEU A 53 7.27 -24.89 20.09
C LEU A 53 8.56 -25.12 19.29
N LYS A 54 9.31 -26.19 19.59
CA LYS A 54 10.58 -26.48 18.90
C LYS A 54 10.36 -26.94 17.47
N ASP A 55 9.42 -27.84 17.23
CA ASP A 55 9.14 -28.42 15.90
C ASP A 55 8.65 -27.35 14.93
N THR A 56 7.73 -26.46 15.38
CA THR A 56 7.24 -25.36 14.55
C THR A 56 8.35 -24.34 14.25
N TRP A 57 9.19 -24.02 15.24
CA TRP A 57 10.33 -23.13 15.00
C TRP A 57 11.36 -23.74 14.03
N GLU A 58 11.67 -25.01 14.14
CA GLU A 58 12.59 -25.69 13.21
C GLU A 58 12.04 -25.63 11.78
N THR A 59 10.74 -25.85 11.61
CA THR A 59 10.08 -25.73 10.32
C THR A 59 10.23 -24.32 9.75
N VAL A 60 9.86 -23.28 10.48
CA VAL A 60 9.89 -21.89 10.00
C VAL A 60 11.34 -21.44 9.77
N SER A 61 12.21 -21.61 10.75
CA SER A 61 13.59 -21.11 10.68
C SER A 61 14.45 -21.80 9.61
N SER A 62 14.07 -23.00 9.18
CA SER A 62 14.72 -23.65 8.05
C SER A 62 14.33 -23.06 6.70
N GLN A 63 13.15 -22.43 6.59
CA GLN A 63 12.56 -21.98 5.33
C GLN A 63 12.63 -20.46 5.13
N VAL A 64 12.58 -19.66 6.18
CA VAL A 64 12.58 -18.19 6.13
C VAL A 64 13.48 -17.59 7.20
N ASP A 65 14.13 -16.49 6.84
CA ASP A 65 14.88 -15.65 7.77
C ASP A 65 13.94 -14.61 8.38
N LEU A 66 13.97 -14.45 9.71
CA LEU A 66 13.15 -13.52 10.46
C LEU A 66 14.02 -12.66 11.36
N ASP A 67 13.69 -11.38 11.48
CA ASP A 67 14.32 -10.44 12.42
C ASP A 67 13.49 -10.28 13.70
N LYS A 68 12.15 -10.44 13.61
CA LYS A 68 11.24 -10.15 14.71
C LYS A 68 10.02 -11.09 14.73
N ILE A 69 9.47 -11.29 15.92
CA ILE A 69 8.19 -11.99 16.13
C ILE A 69 7.29 -11.14 17.01
N TYR A 70 6.02 -11.04 16.64
CA TYR A 70 4.96 -10.49 17.47
C TYR A 70 4.18 -11.60 18.15
N LEU A 71 4.02 -11.52 19.47
CA LEU A 71 3.26 -12.45 20.28
C LEU A 71 1.94 -11.82 20.68
N GLU A 72 0.85 -12.37 20.16
CA GLU A 72 -0.48 -11.87 20.47
C GLU A 72 -0.88 -12.25 21.89
N THR A 73 -1.33 -11.28 22.66
CA THR A 73 -1.72 -11.49 24.06
C THR A 73 -3.21 -11.77 24.22
N HIS A 74 -4.01 -11.29 23.28
CA HIS A 74 -5.47 -11.37 23.32
C HIS A 74 -6.07 -11.56 21.93
N ARG A 75 -7.01 -12.51 21.80
CA ARG A 75 -7.91 -12.73 20.66
C ARG A 75 -9.12 -13.54 21.11
N ASP A 76 -10.33 -13.23 20.63
CA ASP A 76 -11.57 -13.97 20.91
C ASP A 76 -11.87 -14.12 22.41
N ALA A 77 -11.80 -13.01 23.14
CA ALA A 77 -11.95 -12.95 24.59
C ALA A 77 -10.98 -13.89 25.36
N PHE A 78 -9.95 -14.41 24.70
CA PHE A 78 -8.92 -15.24 25.30
C PHE A 78 -7.64 -14.43 25.54
N ILE A 79 -7.14 -14.46 26.79
CA ILE A 79 -5.85 -13.87 27.17
C ILE A 79 -4.84 -15.00 27.41
N VAL A 80 -3.67 -14.89 26.76
CA VAL A 80 -2.59 -15.86 26.94
C VAL A 80 -2.09 -15.84 28.39
N PRO A 81 -2.00 -17.00 29.08
CA PRO A 81 -1.47 -17.07 30.45
C PRO A 81 -0.04 -16.52 30.51
N GLU A 82 0.24 -15.66 31.49
CA GLU A 82 1.53 -14.98 31.66
C GLU A 82 2.73 -15.93 31.64
N LYS A 83 2.63 -17.08 32.32
CA LYS A 83 3.69 -18.10 32.37
C LYS A 83 4.05 -18.59 30.97
N THR A 84 3.06 -18.92 30.14
CA THR A 84 3.26 -19.40 28.77
C THR A 84 3.80 -18.27 27.88
N LEU A 85 3.24 -17.06 27.99
CA LEU A 85 3.71 -15.88 27.25
C LEU A 85 5.20 -15.62 27.50
N LEU A 86 5.62 -15.56 28.76
CA LEU A 86 7.01 -15.31 29.14
C LEU A 86 7.95 -16.43 28.69
N LYS A 87 7.51 -17.70 28.74
CA LYS A 87 8.25 -18.84 28.22
C LYS A 87 8.51 -18.71 26.72
N VAL A 88 7.48 -18.45 25.95
CA VAL A 88 7.56 -18.31 24.47
C VAL A 88 8.40 -17.09 24.09
N LYS A 89 8.17 -15.94 24.75
CA LYS A 89 9.00 -14.74 24.58
C LYS A 89 10.47 -15.03 24.79
N LYS A 90 10.83 -15.67 25.91
CA LYS A 90 12.22 -16.03 26.22
C LYS A 90 12.83 -16.97 25.18
N PHE A 91 12.04 -17.94 24.69
CA PHE A 91 12.50 -18.86 23.65
C PHE A 91 12.93 -18.12 22.39
N PHE A 92 12.10 -17.22 21.86
CA PHE A 92 12.44 -16.48 20.64
C PHE A 92 13.57 -15.46 20.85
N GLN A 93 13.63 -14.81 22.00
CA GLN A 93 14.78 -13.97 22.36
C GLN A 93 16.09 -14.75 22.39
N GLN A 94 16.09 -16.01 22.89
CA GLN A 94 17.26 -16.89 22.86
C GLN A 94 17.64 -17.33 21.44
N LYS A 95 16.71 -17.27 20.48
CA LYS A 95 17.01 -17.46 19.03
C LYS A 95 17.56 -16.21 18.36
N GLY A 96 17.71 -15.10 19.08
CA GLY A 96 18.26 -13.84 18.57
C GLY A 96 17.21 -12.94 17.90
N LEU A 97 15.92 -13.23 18.06
CA LEU A 97 14.84 -12.43 17.47
C LEU A 97 14.44 -11.27 18.40
N GLU A 98 14.04 -10.15 17.79
CA GLU A 98 13.25 -9.13 18.47
C GLU A 98 11.86 -9.69 18.76
N VAL A 99 11.25 -9.31 19.89
CA VAL A 99 9.92 -9.81 20.27
C VAL A 99 9.04 -8.66 20.70
N GLY A 100 8.01 -8.38 19.90
CA GLY A 100 6.94 -7.43 20.20
C GLY A 100 5.66 -8.11 20.69
N GLY A 101 4.70 -7.33 21.16
CA GLY A 101 3.37 -7.78 21.53
C GLY A 101 2.35 -7.56 20.41
N GLY A 102 1.20 -8.22 20.52
CA GLY A 102 0.06 -8.00 19.63
C GLY A 102 -1.27 -8.09 20.37
N ILE A 103 -2.27 -7.40 19.89
CA ILE A 103 -3.65 -7.45 20.41
C ILE A 103 -4.61 -7.48 19.23
N THR A 104 -5.58 -8.39 19.27
CA THR A 104 -6.76 -8.38 18.42
C THR A 104 -7.99 -8.21 19.30
N TYR A 105 -8.71 -7.09 19.13
CA TYR A 105 -9.88 -6.77 19.95
C TYR A 105 -11.16 -7.43 19.43
N THR A 106 -11.11 -8.73 19.16
CA THR A 106 -12.28 -9.55 18.87
C THR A 106 -12.79 -10.25 20.15
N ARG A 107 -14.12 -10.38 20.25
CA ARG A 107 -14.78 -11.23 21.23
C ARG A 107 -15.04 -12.63 20.66
N SER A 108 -15.28 -12.71 19.36
CA SER A 108 -15.52 -13.98 18.65
C SER A 108 -15.34 -13.78 17.14
N GLU A 109 -14.28 -14.34 16.55
CA GLU A 109 -14.12 -14.42 15.09
C GLU A 109 -15.22 -15.29 14.43
N PRO A 110 -15.61 -16.46 14.98
CA PRO A 110 -16.66 -17.27 14.39
C PRO A 110 -18.03 -16.59 14.32
N THR A 111 -18.25 -15.54 15.12
CA THR A 111 -19.48 -14.74 15.12
C THR A 111 -19.26 -13.45 14.34
N ASP A 112 -18.86 -13.58 13.07
CA ASP A 112 -18.66 -12.46 12.13
C ASP A 112 -17.75 -11.35 12.70
N PHE A 113 -16.66 -11.76 13.37
CA PHE A 113 -15.68 -10.88 14.01
C PHE A 113 -16.27 -9.91 15.04
N GLU A 114 -17.17 -10.40 15.91
CA GLU A 114 -17.76 -9.59 16.98
C GLU A 114 -16.67 -8.83 17.75
N THR A 115 -16.77 -7.50 17.79
CA THR A 115 -15.86 -6.60 18.52
C THR A 115 -16.43 -6.20 19.89
N TYR A 116 -15.65 -5.45 20.68
CA TYR A 116 -16.10 -4.88 21.94
C TYR A 116 -17.05 -3.70 21.72
N SER A 117 -18.04 -3.52 22.59
CA SER A 117 -18.86 -2.31 22.64
C SER A 117 -18.19 -1.22 23.48
N TYR A 118 -17.88 -0.12 22.86
CA TYR A 118 -17.26 1.02 23.56
C TYR A 118 -18.27 1.92 24.28
N ALA A 119 -19.57 1.64 24.18
CA ALA A 119 -20.63 2.25 24.98
C ALA A 119 -20.84 1.56 26.33
N ARG A 120 -20.32 0.34 26.52
CA ARG A 120 -20.47 -0.46 27.76
C ARG A 120 -19.24 -0.34 28.64
N GLU A 121 -19.43 0.15 29.89
CA GLU A 121 -18.31 0.38 30.80
C GLU A 121 -17.52 -0.88 31.16
N ASN A 122 -18.18 -2.02 31.33
CA ASN A 122 -17.50 -3.29 31.59
C ASN A 122 -16.62 -3.74 30.40
N GLU A 123 -17.05 -3.52 29.17
CA GLU A 123 -16.26 -3.86 27.98
C GLU A 123 -15.13 -2.84 27.75
N ARG A 124 -15.36 -1.56 28.02
CA ARG A 124 -14.30 -0.52 28.06
C ARG A 124 -13.19 -0.88 29.05
N GLN A 125 -13.57 -1.36 30.24
CA GLN A 125 -12.61 -1.78 31.26
C GLN A 125 -11.80 -2.99 30.78
N GLN A 126 -12.42 -3.96 30.11
CA GLN A 126 -11.71 -5.11 29.51
C GLN A 126 -10.69 -4.68 28.44
N VAL A 127 -11.08 -3.78 27.54
CA VAL A 127 -10.16 -3.22 26.52
C VAL A 127 -8.93 -2.60 27.19
N LYS A 128 -9.13 -1.83 28.25
CA LYS A 128 -8.06 -1.20 29.03
C LYS A 128 -7.14 -2.24 29.68
N GLU A 129 -7.70 -3.25 30.35
CA GLU A 129 -6.94 -4.31 31.04
C GLU A 129 -6.08 -5.12 30.07
N ILE A 130 -6.57 -5.37 28.85
CA ILE A 130 -5.82 -6.04 27.77
C ILE A 130 -4.61 -5.20 27.35
N ALA A 131 -4.79 -3.87 27.15
CA ALA A 131 -3.71 -2.97 26.81
C ALA A 131 -2.65 -2.89 27.93
N GLU A 132 -3.07 -2.78 29.19
CA GLU A 132 -2.20 -2.75 30.36
C GLU A 132 -1.41 -4.06 30.51
N TYR A 133 -2.07 -5.22 30.32
CA TYR A 133 -1.42 -6.53 30.35
C TYR A 133 -0.33 -6.64 29.27
N THR A 134 -0.63 -6.20 28.05
CA THR A 134 0.33 -6.28 26.96
C THR A 134 1.52 -5.34 27.19
N ALA A 135 1.27 -4.09 27.59
CA ALA A 135 2.31 -3.11 27.89
C ALA A 135 3.24 -3.51 29.03
N LYS A 136 2.74 -4.27 30.02
CA LYS A 136 3.55 -4.86 31.11
C LYS A 136 4.66 -5.77 30.58
N HIS A 137 4.42 -6.44 29.46
CA HIS A 137 5.29 -7.49 28.94
C HIS A 137 6.11 -7.11 27.73
N PHE A 138 5.78 -6.03 27.00
CA PHE A 138 6.43 -5.65 25.76
C PHE A 138 6.76 -4.16 25.72
N ASP A 139 7.87 -3.82 25.04
CA ASP A 139 8.27 -2.42 24.78
C ASP A 139 7.64 -1.86 23.49
N ASP A 140 7.06 -2.72 22.66
CA ASP A 140 6.20 -2.34 21.54
C ASP A 140 5.11 -3.40 21.33
N PHE A 141 3.93 -2.96 20.92
CA PHE A 141 2.87 -3.86 20.49
C PHE A 141 2.00 -3.24 19.40
N ILE A 142 1.40 -4.11 18.59
CA ILE A 142 0.54 -3.74 17.47
C ILE A 142 -0.91 -4.15 17.74
N LEU A 143 -1.85 -3.24 17.49
CA LEU A 143 -3.26 -3.56 17.39
C LEU A 143 -3.54 -4.06 15.98
N ASP A 144 -4.07 -5.27 15.85
CA ASP A 144 -4.61 -5.78 14.59
C ASP A 144 -5.83 -4.96 14.15
N ASP A 145 -6.20 -4.99 12.88
CA ASP A 145 -7.22 -4.14 12.25
C ASP A 145 -8.67 -4.37 12.74
N PHE A 146 -8.84 -5.08 13.85
CA PHE A 146 -10.11 -5.25 14.56
C PHE A 146 -10.34 -4.22 15.68
N PHE A 147 -9.56 -3.16 15.73
CA PHE A 147 -9.83 -2.01 16.59
C PHE A 147 -10.76 -1.02 15.88
N PHE A 148 -12.02 -1.42 15.72
CA PHE A 148 -13.09 -0.66 15.07
C PHE A 148 -14.43 -0.93 15.75
N ILE A 149 -15.50 -0.28 15.29
CA ILE A 149 -16.86 -0.53 15.73
C ILE A 149 -17.87 -0.52 14.59
N ASP A 150 -18.62 -1.60 14.46
CA ASP A 150 -19.76 -1.76 13.54
C ASP A 150 -21.08 -2.06 14.28
N LEU A 151 -21.02 -2.30 15.59
CA LEU A 151 -22.13 -2.67 16.43
C LEU A 151 -23.26 -1.63 16.40
N LYS A 152 -24.48 -2.15 16.48
CA LYS A 152 -25.73 -1.38 16.62
C LYS A 152 -26.66 -2.05 17.64
N ASN A 153 -26.08 -2.46 18.80
CA ASN A 153 -26.88 -2.91 19.92
C ASN A 153 -27.56 -1.72 20.63
N ASP A 154 -28.48 -2.01 21.56
CA ASP A 154 -29.28 -0.98 22.22
C ASP A 154 -28.43 0.09 22.93
N ASP A 155 -27.29 -0.30 23.52
CA ASP A 155 -26.38 0.63 24.21
C ASP A 155 -25.69 1.57 23.24
N GLU A 156 -25.22 1.05 22.08
CA GLU A 156 -24.58 1.86 21.04
C GLU A 156 -25.62 2.78 20.36
N ILE A 157 -26.86 2.31 20.13
CA ILE A 157 -27.95 3.13 19.61
C ILE A 157 -28.24 4.28 20.57
N ALA A 158 -28.43 3.97 21.86
CA ALA A 158 -28.72 4.99 22.88
C ALA A 158 -27.58 6.03 23.00
N ALA A 159 -26.32 5.56 22.99
CA ALA A 159 -25.15 6.45 23.07
C ALA A 159 -25.05 7.34 21.82
N LYS A 160 -25.28 6.79 20.62
CA LYS A 160 -25.30 7.56 19.37
C LYS A 160 -26.43 8.59 19.37
N GLU A 161 -27.67 8.23 19.77
CA GLU A 161 -28.80 9.15 19.87
C GLU A 161 -28.51 10.31 20.84
N LYS A 162 -27.97 9.99 22.03
CA LYS A 162 -27.55 10.98 23.00
C LYS A 162 -26.51 11.96 22.44
N SER A 163 -25.65 11.50 21.54
CA SER A 163 -24.60 12.33 20.92
C SER A 163 -25.17 13.36 19.94
N GLY A 164 -26.35 13.14 19.37
CA GLY A 164 -26.95 13.97 18.32
C GLY A 164 -26.25 13.91 16.97
N LYS A 165 -25.26 13.01 16.81
CA LYS A 165 -24.40 12.92 15.61
C LYS A 165 -24.92 11.86 14.63
N SER A 166 -24.42 11.88 13.39
CA SER A 166 -24.54 10.75 12.46
C SER A 166 -23.75 9.53 13.00
N TRP A 167 -24.01 8.33 12.45
CA TRP A 167 -23.25 7.13 12.83
C TRP A 167 -21.75 7.29 12.57
N THR A 168 -21.37 7.88 11.47
CA THR A 168 -19.98 8.13 11.11
C THR A 168 -19.29 9.06 12.10
N GLU A 169 -19.87 10.23 12.38
CA GLU A 169 -19.28 11.19 13.33
C GLU A 169 -19.23 10.64 14.77
N TYR A 170 -20.24 9.85 15.16
CA TYR A 170 -20.26 9.18 16.45
C TYR A 170 -19.11 8.16 16.55
N ARG A 171 -18.98 7.28 15.55
CA ARG A 171 -17.95 6.23 15.53
C ARG A 171 -16.54 6.81 15.47
N LEU A 172 -16.29 7.81 14.63
CA LEU A 172 -15.00 8.50 14.56
C LEU A 172 -14.59 9.07 15.91
N ARG A 173 -15.50 9.73 16.62
CA ARG A 173 -15.21 10.28 17.94
C ARG A 173 -15.01 9.18 18.98
N LEU A 174 -15.88 8.19 18.99
CA LEU A 174 -15.84 7.08 19.95
C LEU A 174 -14.51 6.32 19.86
N MET A 175 -14.07 5.98 18.64
CA MET A 175 -12.83 5.20 18.44
C MET A 175 -11.58 6.04 18.71
N ALA A 176 -11.56 7.32 18.34
CA ALA A 176 -10.49 8.23 18.70
C ALA A 176 -10.32 8.34 20.23
N ASP A 177 -11.42 8.52 20.97
CA ASP A 177 -11.40 8.57 22.44
C ASP A 177 -11.00 7.20 23.03
N ALA A 178 -11.54 6.10 22.51
CA ALA A 178 -11.17 4.74 22.95
C ALA A 178 -9.68 4.45 22.75
N GLY A 179 -9.13 4.78 21.60
CA GLY A 179 -7.69 4.61 21.31
C GLY A 179 -6.82 5.34 22.31
N ARG A 180 -7.15 6.60 22.58
CA ARG A 180 -6.39 7.43 23.54
C ARG A 180 -6.59 6.98 24.99
N GLU A 181 -7.85 6.79 25.44
CA GLU A 181 -8.17 6.62 26.85
C GLU A 181 -8.11 5.17 27.32
N LEU A 182 -8.40 4.20 26.46
CA LEU A 182 -8.46 2.78 26.83
C LEU A 182 -7.21 2.01 26.39
N VAL A 183 -6.44 2.53 25.42
CA VAL A 183 -5.27 1.82 24.88
C VAL A 183 -3.98 2.58 25.18
N VAL A 184 -3.78 3.75 24.58
CA VAL A 184 -2.48 4.45 24.62
C VAL A 184 -2.14 4.94 26.03
N ASN A 185 -3.05 5.67 26.68
CA ASN A 185 -2.79 6.22 28.02
C ASN A 185 -2.59 5.14 29.08
N PRO A 186 -3.43 4.08 29.18
CA PRO A 186 -3.21 2.98 30.13
C PRO A 186 -1.92 2.22 29.86
N ALA A 187 -1.62 1.91 28.60
CA ALA A 187 -0.38 1.23 28.23
C ALA A 187 0.85 2.01 28.68
N LYS A 188 0.88 3.33 28.43
CA LYS A 188 1.99 4.20 28.82
C LYS A 188 2.04 4.45 30.34
N ALA A 189 0.93 4.35 31.05
CA ALA A 189 0.92 4.40 32.51
C ALA A 189 1.63 3.16 33.13
N VAL A 190 1.48 1.99 32.51
CA VAL A 190 2.14 0.75 32.93
C VAL A 190 3.61 0.72 32.46
N ASN A 191 3.87 1.07 31.21
CA ASN A 191 5.21 1.11 30.64
C ASN A 191 5.42 2.41 29.87
N PRO A 192 6.04 3.44 30.46
CA PRO A 192 6.24 4.74 29.81
C PRO A 192 7.05 4.70 28.50
N LYS A 193 7.78 3.62 28.25
CA LYS A 193 8.60 3.45 27.03
C LYS A 193 7.87 2.70 25.92
N VAL A 194 6.70 2.12 26.20
CA VAL A 194 6.00 1.29 25.23
C VAL A 194 5.62 2.10 24.00
N LYS A 195 5.83 1.50 22.84
CA LYS A 195 5.31 1.99 21.55
C LYS A 195 4.01 1.26 21.24
N VAL A 196 2.95 2.01 21.10
CA VAL A 196 1.62 1.49 20.75
C VAL A 196 1.37 1.78 19.27
N ILE A 197 1.14 0.74 18.50
CA ILE A 197 1.03 0.78 17.05
C ILE A 197 -0.39 0.36 16.66
N ILE A 198 -1.03 1.11 15.77
CA ILE A 198 -2.33 0.75 15.21
C ILE A 198 -2.17 0.24 13.78
N LYS A 199 -2.85 -0.86 13.41
CA LYS A 199 -2.93 -1.35 12.04
C LYS A 199 -4.25 -0.93 11.42
N TYR A 200 -4.19 -0.39 10.20
CA TYR A 200 -5.34 -0.08 9.37
C TYR A 200 -5.51 -1.14 8.28
N PRO A 201 -6.75 -1.58 7.99
CA PRO A 201 -7.02 -2.53 6.92
C PRO A 201 -6.91 -1.90 5.54
N ASN A 202 -6.90 -2.75 4.50
CA ASN A 202 -6.92 -2.33 3.10
C ASN A 202 -8.20 -2.75 2.36
N TRP A 203 -9.18 -3.33 3.05
CA TRP A 203 -10.35 -3.94 2.40
C TRP A 203 -11.41 -2.95 1.95
N TYR A 204 -11.41 -1.72 2.47
CA TYR A 204 -12.32 -0.65 2.10
C TYR A 204 -11.60 0.70 2.09
N ASP A 205 -12.15 1.64 1.34
CA ASP A 205 -11.56 2.95 1.11
C ASP A 205 -12.17 4.05 2.00
N HIS A 206 -13.31 3.77 2.64
CA HIS A 206 -14.01 4.68 3.54
C HIS A 206 -13.90 4.25 5.00
N PHE A 207 -12.71 4.39 5.55
CA PHE A 207 -12.34 4.00 6.93
C PHE A 207 -13.26 4.56 8.01
N HIS A 208 -13.81 5.75 7.79
CA HIS A 208 -14.69 6.46 8.71
C HIS A 208 -15.99 5.72 9.04
N GLY A 209 -16.47 4.83 8.17
CA GLY A 209 -17.67 4.04 8.40
C GLY A 209 -17.59 3.10 9.60
N LEU A 210 -16.39 2.63 9.94
CA LEU A 210 -16.08 1.77 11.08
C LEU A 210 -15.39 2.51 12.24
N GLY A 211 -15.22 3.83 12.11
CA GLY A 211 -14.66 4.66 13.16
C GLY A 211 -13.16 4.82 13.12
N PHE A 212 -12.44 4.27 12.13
CA PHE A 212 -11.02 4.57 11.95
C PHE A 212 -10.82 6.06 11.67
N ASN A 213 -10.32 6.79 12.64
CA ASN A 213 -10.11 8.23 12.56
C ASN A 213 -8.70 8.54 12.07
N LEU A 214 -8.51 8.51 10.75
CA LEU A 214 -7.22 8.72 10.11
C LEU A 214 -6.64 10.13 10.34
N GLU A 215 -7.45 11.09 10.79
CA GLU A 215 -7.03 12.44 11.10
C GLU A 215 -6.48 12.57 12.54
N GLU A 216 -7.14 11.93 13.52
CA GLU A 216 -6.79 12.08 14.94
C GLU A 216 -5.91 10.93 15.47
N GLU A 217 -6.23 9.66 15.16
CA GLU A 217 -5.51 8.50 15.70
C GLU A 217 -3.99 8.53 15.46
N PRO A 218 -3.49 8.89 14.26
CA PRO A 218 -2.06 8.97 14.02
C PRO A 218 -1.32 10.01 14.87
N LEU A 219 -2.04 10.92 15.55
CA LEU A 219 -1.43 11.93 16.41
C LEU A 219 -0.96 11.37 17.75
N TYR A 220 -1.65 10.35 18.27
CA TYR A 220 -1.36 9.81 19.61
C TYR A 220 -0.87 8.35 19.61
N PHE A 221 -1.12 7.57 18.57
CA PHE A 221 -0.38 6.31 18.40
C PHE A 221 1.08 6.59 18.02
N ASP A 222 2.00 5.77 18.52
CA ASP A 222 3.45 5.95 18.29
C ASP A 222 3.85 5.54 16.86
N GLY A 223 3.09 4.63 16.25
CA GLY A 223 3.26 4.17 14.89
C GLY A 223 1.95 3.66 14.31
N LEU A 224 1.94 3.49 13.01
CA LEU A 224 0.86 2.83 12.28
C LEU A 224 1.41 1.74 11.37
N TRP A 225 0.56 0.79 11.01
CA TRP A 225 0.81 -0.28 10.08
C TRP A 225 -0.34 -0.38 9.08
N THR A 226 -0.08 -1.01 7.96
CA THR A 226 -1.05 -1.06 6.86
C THR A 226 -1.22 -2.50 6.39
N GLY A 227 -2.47 -2.98 6.30
CA GLY A 227 -2.79 -4.19 5.54
C GLY A 227 -2.42 -3.96 4.07
N THR A 228 -1.71 -4.91 3.46
CA THR A 228 -1.24 -4.80 2.07
C THR A 228 -1.56 -6.04 1.24
N GLU A 229 -2.30 -6.96 1.81
CA GLU A 229 -2.76 -8.17 1.14
C GLU A 229 -3.73 -7.85 -0.01
N THR A 230 -3.42 -8.28 -1.21
CA THR A 230 -4.32 -8.19 -2.38
C THR A 230 -4.92 -9.54 -2.75
N ARG A 231 -4.45 -10.61 -2.12
CA ARG A 231 -4.95 -11.98 -2.19
C ARG A 231 -5.12 -12.52 -3.62
N ASP A 232 -5.79 -13.63 -3.77
CA ASP A 232 -6.11 -14.21 -5.07
C ASP A 232 -7.19 -13.36 -5.77
N PRO A 233 -7.03 -12.99 -7.06
CA PRO A 233 -8.09 -12.32 -7.84
C PRO A 233 -9.41 -13.08 -7.89
N GLY A 234 -9.40 -14.40 -7.68
CA GLY A 234 -10.60 -15.23 -7.54
C GLY A 234 -11.28 -15.13 -6.16
N SER A 235 -10.68 -14.47 -5.17
CA SER A 235 -11.28 -14.26 -3.86
C SER A 235 -12.39 -13.20 -3.90
N ALA A 236 -13.28 -13.24 -2.90
CA ALA A 236 -14.39 -12.27 -2.80
C ALA A 236 -13.94 -10.81 -2.62
N GLN A 237 -12.69 -10.57 -2.29
CA GLN A 237 -12.18 -9.21 -2.05
C GLN A 237 -11.71 -8.47 -3.31
N HIS A 238 -11.34 -9.16 -4.38
CA HIS A 238 -10.99 -8.58 -5.68
C HIS A 238 -10.08 -7.33 -5.66
N LEU A 239 -9.14 -7.27 -4.74
CA LEU A 239 -8.26 -6.12 -4.59
C LEU A 239 -7.20 -6.10 -5.71
N GLN A 240 -6.96 -4.92 -6.28
CA GLN A 240 -5.99 -4.76 -7.36
C GLN A 240 -4.56 -4.93 -6.85
N ASN A 241 -3.64 -5.48 -7.66
CA ASN A 241 -2.24 -5.70 -7.29
C ASN A 241 -1.57 -4.41 -6.78
N TYR A 242 -1.79 -3.30 -7.47
CA TYR A 242 -1.20 -2.00 -7.15
C TYR A 242 -1.57 -1.50 -5.75
N LEU A 243 -2.66 -1.99 -5.15
CA LEU A 243 -3.09 -1.61 -3.81
C LEU A 243 -2.01 -1.87 -2.76
N SER A 244 -1.26 -2.98 -2.84
CA SER A 244 -0.21 -3.32 -1.89
C SER A 244 0.85 -2.21 -1.73
N TYR A 245 1.13 -1.48 -2.81
CA TYR A 245 2.00 -0.32 -2.81
C TYR A 245 1.25 0.97 -2.42
N ASN A 246 0.11 1.22 -3.06
CA ASN A 246 -0.57 2.51 -3.01
C ASN A 246 -1.15 2.84 -1.64
N VAL A 247 -1.69 1.83 -0.93
CA VAL A 247 -2.22 2.02 0.43
C VAL A 247 -1.13 2.43 1.41
N VAL A 248 0.06 1.85 1.30
CA VAL A 248 1.21 2.25 2.13
C VAL A 248 1.58 3.70 1.87
N ARG A 249 1.64 4.12 0.59
CA ARG A 249 1.92 5.51 0.22
C ARG A 249 0.93 6.49 0.84
N TYR A 250 -0.36 6.14 0.85
CA TYR A 250 -1.38 6.99 1.49
C TYR A 250 -1.14 7.14 3.00
N PHE A 251 -0.84 6.05 3.70
CA PHE A 251 -0.57 6.10 5.14
C PHE A 251 0.79 6.75 5.47
N ASP A 252 1.78 6.64 4.61
CA ASP A 252 3.02 7.42 4.74
C ASP A 252 2.74 8.93 4.66
N ASN A 253 1.83 9.35 3.79
CA ASN A 253 1.45 10.75 3.61
C ASN A 253 0.47 11.23 4.70
N ILE A 254 -0.30 10.34 5.34
CA ILE A 254 -1.10 10.66 6.54
C ILE A 254 -0.20 10.97 7.74
N ALA A 255 0.80 10.14 7.98
CA ALA A 255 1.68 10.26 9.14
C ALA A 255 3.16 10.02 8.76
N PRO A 256 3.82 11.01 8.14
CA PRO A 256 5.19 10.87 7.69
C PRO A 256 6.15 10.39 8.79
N GLY A 257 6.87 9.31 8.52
CA GLY A 257 7.82 8.70 9.45
C GLY A 257 7.21 7.83 10.56
N LYS A 258 5.88 7.66 10.60
CA LYS A 258 5.21 6.80 11.57
C LYS A 258 4.73 5.45 10.99
N ASN A 259 4.66 5.30 9.66
CA ASN A 259 4.28 4.03 9.06
C ASN A 259 5.41 3.02 9.26
N GLY A 260 5.18 2.05 10.14
CA GLY A 260 6.16 1.04 10.55
C GLY A 260 6.25 -0.13 9.59
N GLY A 261 5.25 -0.36 8.74
CA GLY A 261 5.32 -1.48 7.83
C GLY A 261 4.03 -1.92 7.15
N GLY A 262 4.20 -2.93 6.32
CA GLY A 262 3.14 -3.63 5.62
C GLY A 262 2.86 -5.01 6.22
N TRP A 263 1.59 -5.40 6.20
CA TRP A 263 1.11 -6.67 6.73
C TRP A 263 0.50 -7.48 5.59
N VAL A 264 1.12 -8.62 5.26
CA VAL A 264 0.68 -9.47 4.15
C VAL A 264 0.09 -10.77 4.67
N ASP A 265 -1.21 -10.96 4.42
CA ASP A 265 -1.92 -12.22 4.62
C ASP A 265 -1.97 -12.98 3.28
N ALA A 266 -1.51 -14.22 3.29
CA ALA A 266 -1.55 -15.09 2.11
C ALA A 266 -2.97 -15.44 1.63
N GLY A 267 -4.00 -15.22 2.44
CA GLY A 267 -5.39 -15.43 2.07
C GLY A 267 -5.82 -16.89 1.87
N GLY A 268 -4.98 -17.86 2.24
CA GLY A 268 -5.31 -19.27 2.22
C GLY A 268 -4.62 -20.09 1.14
N ILE A 269 -5.03 -21.35 1.00
CA ILE A 269 -4.34 -22.41 0.26
C ILE A 269 -4.53 -22.36 -1.27
N HIS A 270 -5.38 -21.49 -1.79
CA HIS A 270 -5.71 -21.43 -3.22
C HIS A 270 -4.87 -20.42 -3.98
N MET A 271 -4.05 -19.62 -3.30
CA MET A 271 -3.17 -18.64 -3.90
C MET A 271 -1.99 -19.33 -4.60
N SER A 272 -1.66 -18.87 -5.81
CA SER A 272 -0.40 -19.26 -6.44
C SER A 272 0.78 -18.64 -5.70
N MET A 273 1.91 -19.35 -5.64
CA MET A 273 3.06 -18.90 -4.85
C MET A 273 3.75 -17.67 -5.45
N ASP A 274 3.76 -17.53 -6.75
CA ASP A 274 4.23 -16.31 -7.43
C ASP A 274 3.33 -15.11 -7.13
N ARG A 275 2.03 -15.29 -6.99
CA ARG A 275 1.11 -14.23 -6.55
C ARG A 275 1.39 -13.80 -5.11
N TYR A 276 1.69 -14.75 -4.22
CA TYR A 276 2.13 -14.43 -2.86
C TYR A 276 3.44 -13.64 -2.87
N ALA A 277 4.42 -14.07 -3.67
CA ALA A 277 5.69 -13.37 -3.84
C ALA A 277 5.51 -11.93 -4.36
N GLU A 278 4.63 -11.75 -5.35
CA GLU A 278 4.31 -10.44 -5.93
C GLU A 278 3.75 -9.47 -4.87
N GLN A 279 2.82 -9.91 -4.00
CA GLN A 279 2.30 -9.06 -2.91
C GLN A 279 3.41 -8.60 -1.94
N LEU A 280 4.33 -9.50 -1.57
CA LEU A 280 5.46 -9.17 -0.71
C LEU A 280 6.37 -8.13 -1.37
N HIS A 281 6.69 -8.33 -2.64
CA HIS A 281 7.50 -7.42 -3.43
C HIS A 281 6.87 -6.03 -3.54
N LEU A 282 5.59 -5.96 -3.94
CA LEU A 282 4.85 -4.70 -4.09
C LEU A 282 4.76 -3.90 -2.79
N THR A 283 4.53 -4.58 -1.67
CA THR A 283 4.55 -3.96 -0.34
C THR A 283 5.87 -3.25 -0.10
N MET A 284 6.99 -3.90 -0.43
CA MET A 284 8.33 -3.37 -0.19
C MET A 284 8.74 -2.27 -1.17
N LEU A 285 8.16 -2.18 -2.36
CA LEU A 285 8.40 -1.07 -3.30
C LEU A 285 8.02 0.29 -2.70
N SER A 286 7.11 0.33 -1.74
CA SER A 286 6.81 1.55 -0.97
C SER A 286 7.91 1.97 0.02
N LYS A 287 8.94 1.13 0.21
CA LYS A 287 10.07 1.32 1.13
C LYS A 287 9.69 1.35 2.61
N THR A 288 8.72 0.54 3.01
CA THR A 288 8.41 0.34 4.43
C THR A 288 9.60 -0.23 5.18
N PRO A 289 9.81 0.16 6.45
CA PRO A 289 10.93 -0.32 7.25
C PRO A 289 10.80 -1.77 7.73
N GLU A 290 9.59 -2.33 7.71
CA GLU A 290 9.32 -3.70 8.14
C GLU A 290 8.15 -4.31 7.36
N ILE A 291 8.11 -5.64 7.23
CA ILE A 291 7.00 -6.42 6.68
C ILE A 291 6.63 -7.56 7.62
N ILE A 292 5.33 -7.72 7.91
CA ILE A 292 4.80 -8.86 8.66
C ILE A 292 4.24 -9.91 7.69
N LEU A 293 4.72 -11.14 7.85
CA LEU A 293 4.17 -12.33 7.23
C LEU A 293 3.08 -12.89 8.14
N TRP A 294 1.83 -12.64 7.83
CA TRP A 294 0.69 -13.21 8.51
C TRP A 294 0.43 -14.61 8.00
N ASN A 295 0.32 -15.58 8.86
CA ASN A 295 0.77 -15.65 10.23
C ASN A 295 1.77 -16.82 10.39
N TYR A 296 2.39 -16.91 11.56
CA TYR A 296 3.38 -17.95 11.86
C TYR A 296 2.91 -19.37 11.54
N MET A 297 1.65 -19.71 11.89
CA MET A 297 1.14 -21.07 11.61
C MET A 297 0.90 -21.32 10.12
N GLN A 298 0.56 -20.31 9.33
CA GLN A 298 0.54 -20.45 7.86
C GLN A 298 1.95 -20.79 7.31
N LEU A 299 3.00 -20.15 7.85
CA LEU A 299 4.38 -20.47 7.47
C LEU A 299 4.80 -21.91 7.83
N VAL A 300 4.16 -22.51 8.85
CA VAL A 300 4.37 -23.91 9.28
C VAL A 300 3.53 -24.89 8.45
N GLU A 301 2.24 -24.58 8.27
CA GLU A 301 1.22 -25.56 7.84
C GLU A 301 0.97 -25.55 6.34
N VAL A 302 1.09 -24.40 5.66
CA VAL A 302 0.84 -24.31 4.21
C VAL A 302 2.00 -24.91 3.45
N LYS A 303 1.81 -26.18 3.03
CA LYS A 303 2.81 -26.95 2.30
C LYS A 303 2.84 -26.58 0.83
N ILE A 304 4.03 -26.56 0.25
CA ILE A 304 4.21 -26.39 -1.19
C ILE A 304 3.61 -27.59 -1.92
N THR A 305 2.76 -27.31 -2.90
CA THR A 305 2.16 -28.33 -3.75
C THR A 305 2.30 -27.94 -5.23
N PRO A 306 2.31 -28.91 -6.16
CA PRO A 306 2.38 -28.61 -7.60
C PRO A 306 1.22 -27.73 -8.11
N GLN A 307 0.07 -27.77 -7.44
CA GLN A 307 -1.12 -26.98 -7.79
C GLN A 307 -0.92 -25.47 -7.56
N MET A 308 0.03 -25.11 -6.70
CA MET A 308 0.40 -23.71 -6.42
C MET A 308 1.27 -23.09 -7.53
N ARG A 309 1.70 -23.88 -8.53
CA ARG A 309 2.41 -23.37 -9.69
C ARG A 309 1.42 -22.74 -10.66
N ALA A 310 1.55 -21.43 -10.90
CA ALA A 310 0.69 -20.72 -11.83
C ALA A 310 0.89 -21.17 -13.28
N LYS A 311 -0.13 -20.97 -14.12
CA LYS A 311 -0.10 -21.39 -15.54
C LYS A 311 0.88 -20.57 -16.37
N TRP A 312 1.15 -19.31 -15.98
CA TRP A 312 2.08 -18.40 -16.68
C TRP A 312 3.55 -18.64 -16.35
N GLN A 313 3.88 -19.58 -15.47
CA GLN A 313 5.27 -19.88 -15.11
C GLN A 313 6.08 -20.33 -16.32
N ALA A 314 7.14 -19.59 -16.62
CA ALA A 314 8.06 -19.80 -17.74
C ALA A 314 9.48 -19.41 -17.33
N ALA A 315 10.46 -19.70 -18.19
CA ALA A 315 11.82 -19.22 -17.99
C ALA A 315 11.88 -17.68 -18.02
N GLY A 316 12.59 -17.09 -17.07
CA GLY A 316 12.81 -15.65 -16.99
C GLY A 316 11.73 -14.84 -16.28
N VAL A 317 10.70 -15.47 -15.71
CA VAL A 317 9.77 -14.79 -14.81
C VAL A 317 10.47 -14.43 -13.48
N SER A 318 10.10 -13.28 -12.89
CA SER A 318 10.78 -12.78 -11.67
C SER A 318 10.54 -13.65 -10.45
N PHE A 319 9.36 -14.27 -10.34
CA PHE A 319 8.97 -15.14 -9.24
C PHE A 319 8.87 -16.58 -9.71
N ASN A 320 10.02 -17.20 -10.07
CA ASN A 320 10.06 -18.52 -10.69
C ASN A 320 9.81 -19.62 -9.66
N TYR A 321 8.70 -20.33 -9.81
CA TYR A 321 8.29 -21.41 -8.91
C TYR A 321 9.35 -22.52 -8.82
N ASP A 322 9.90 -22.94 -9.94
CA ASP A 322 10.83 -24.09 -10.00
C ASP A 322 12.17 -23.72 -9.31
N GLU A 323 12.64 -22.48 -9.45
CA GLU A 323 13.82 -21.97 -8.75
C GLU A 323 13.57 -21.82 -7.24
N MET A 324 12.42 -21.28 -6.85
CA MET A 324 12.05 -21.08 -5.44
C MET A 324 11.85 -22.40 -4.70
N THR A 325 11.45 -23.48 -5.40
CA THR A 325 11.25 -24.81 -4.80
C THR A 325 12.45 -25.73 -4.92
N ALA A 326 13.51 -25.30 -5.60
CA ALA A 326 14.76 -26.08 -5.68
C ALA A 326 15.42 -26.22 -4.30
N PRO A 327 16.08 -27.38 -4.01
CA PRO A 327 16.88 -27.54 -2.80
C PRO A 327 17.95 -26.46 -2.67
N PHE A 328 18.19 -25.98 -1.47
CA PHE A 328 19.15 -24.90 -1.18
C PHE A 328 20.01 -25.24 0.04
N THR A 329 21.11 -24.52 0.22
CA THR A 329 22.00 -24.71 1.36
C THR A 329 21.79 -23.61 2.41
N LYS A 330 21.55 -24.00 3.66
CA LYS A 330 21.50 -23.11 4.82
C LYS A 330 22.32 -23.75 5.97
N ASP A 331 23.23 -22.99 6.57
CA ASP A 331 24.11 -23.45 7.66
C ASP A 331 24.84 -24.77 7.35
N GLY A 332 25.29 -24.93 6.10
CA GLY A 332 26.02 -26.11 5.63
C GLY A 332 25.16 -27.37 5.41
N LYS A 333 23.84 -27.26 5.52
CA LYS A 333 22.89 -28.36 5.27
C LYS A 333 22.10 -28.09 4.00
N THR A 334 21.87 -29.14 3.21
CA THR A 334 20.94 -29.07 2.08
C THR A 334 19.51 -29.24 2.60
N ILE A 335 18.67 -28.25 2.30
CA ILE A 335 17.27 -28.19 2.73
C ILE A 335 16.37 -28.26 1.50
N THR A 336 15.38 -29.12 1.54
CA THR A 336 14.30 -29.15 0.54
C THR A 336 13.18 -28.21 1.00
N PRO A 337 12.74 -27.27 0.15
CA PRO A 337 11.59 -26.43 0.45
C PRO A 337 10.33 -27.25 0.73
N THR A 338 9.61 -26.92 1.79
CA THR A 338 8.41 -27.66 2.22
C THR A 338 7.19 -26.78 2.45
N THR A 339 7.38 -25.50 2.74
CA THR A 339 6.28 -24.58 3.07
C THR A 339 6.39 -23.27 2.32
N MET A 340 5.28 -22.53 2.28
CA MET A 340 5.19 -21.20 1.66
C MET A 340 6.22 -20.20 2.24
N ALA A 341 6.73 -20.43 3.43
CA ALA A 341 7.76 -19.58 4.03
C ALA A 341 9.00 -19.44 3.14
N ARG A 342 9.33 -20.47 2.34
CA ARG A 342 10.45 -20.41 1.39
C ARG A 342 10.24 -19.35 0.31
N PHE A 343 9.02 -19.21 -0.21
CA PHE A 343 8.71 -18.18 -1.22
C PHE A 343 8.91 -16.78 -0.66
N ALA A 344 8.44 -16.54 0.58
CA ALA A 344 8.70 -15.27 1.27
C ALA A 344 10.20 -15.00 1.40
N ASN A 345 10.98 -16.00 1.81
CA ASN A 345 12.42 -15.84 1.97
C ASN A 345 13.13 -15.42 0.68
N VAL A 346 12.88 -16.15 -0.41
CA VAL A 346 13.52 -15.88 -1.71
C VAL A 346 13.13 -14.49 -2.21
N THR A 347 11.83 -14.20 -2.22
CA THR A 347 11.30 -12.92 -2.68
C THR A 347 11.87 -11.75 -1.91
N LEU A 348 11.88 -11.82 -0.58
CA LEU A 348 12.34 -10.72 0.25
C LEU A 348 13.86 -10.50 0.12
N HIS A 349 14.66 -11.56 -0.03
CA HIS A 349 16.08 -11.39 -0.32
C HIS A 349 16.35 -10.78 -1.72
N GLN A 350 15.58 -11.16 -2.74
CA GLN A 350 15.65 -10.51 -4.06
C GLN A 350 15.23 -9.04 -3.99
N THR A 351 14.15 -8.76 -3.28
CA THR A 351 13.63 -7.40 -3.09
C THR A 351 14.61 -6.53 -2.31
N ASP A 352 15.27 -7.05 -1.28
CA ASP A 352 16.28 -6.32 -0.49
C ASP A 352 17.45 -5.81 -1.35
N GLN A 353 17.87 -6.59 -2.36
CA GLN A 353 18.91 -6.18 -3.31
C GLN A 353 18.47 -4.99 -4.17
N LEU A 354 17.20 -4.93 -4.54
CA LEU A 354 16.63 -3.85 -5.35
C LEU A 354 16.37 -2.59 -4.51
N ILE A 355 15.69 -2.73 -3.37
CA ILE A 355 15.24 -1.62 -2.50
C ILE A 355 16.38 -0.72 -2.06
N GLY A 356 17.56 -1.28 -1.82
CA GLY A 356 18.75 -0.51 -1.44
C GLY A 356 19.27 0.44 -2.53
N GLN A 357 18.85 0.27 -3.78
CA GLN A 357 19.24 1.11 -4.91
C GLN A 357 18.17 2.16 -5.27
N LEU A 358 16.95 1.99 -4.80
CA LEU A 358 15.83 2.91 -5.08
C LEU A 358 15.86 4.12 -4.14
N GLY A 359 15.47 5.28 -4.68
CA GLY A 359 15.24 6.51 -3.92
C GLY A 359 13.94 6.49 -3.11
N ASN A 360 13.40 7.66 -2.79
CA ASN A 360 12.07 7.77 -2.19
C ASN A 360 11.01 7.66 -3.30
N PRO A 361 9.89 6.95 -3.06
CA PRO A 361 8.81 6.87 -4.03
C PRO A 361 8.24 8.24 -4.40
N ILE A 362 7.96 8.45 -5.68
CA ILE A 362 7.26 9.64 -6.20
C ILE A 362 6.10 9.20 -7.09
N GLY A 363 5.17 10.11 -7.37
CA GLY A 363 4.02 9.81 -8.23
C GLY A 363 3.18 11.03 -8.56
N LEU A 364 2.16 10.83 -9.37
CA LEU A 364 1.11 11.80 -9.62
C LEU A 364 0.34 12.02 -8.32
N ALA A 365 0.37 13.25 -7.80
CA ALA A 365 -0.37 13.58 -6.59
C ALA A 365 -1.87 13.40 -6.79
N SER A 366 -2.52 12.62 -5.90
CA SER A 366 -3.96 12.46 -5.86
C SER A 366 -4.50 12.91 -4.50
N TYR A 367 -5.41 13.89 -4.51
CA TYR A 367 -5.97 14.45 -3.28
C TYR A 367 -7.15 13.61 -2.80
N LYS A 368 -6.96 12.94 -1.67
CA LYS A 368 -7.96 12.14 -0.96
C LYS A 368 -8.12 12.69 0.47
N PRO A 369 -9.03 13.66 0.69
CA PRO A 369 -9.26 14.24 2.03
C PRO A 369 -9.62 13.16 3.05
N TYR A 370 -9.28 13.41 4.32
CA TYR A 370 -9.73 12.56 5.42
C TYR A 370 -11.25 12.34 5.37
N HIS A 371 -11.68 11.13 5.67
CA HIS A 371 -13.09 10.75 5.75
C HIS A 371 -13.88 10.99 4.46
N SER A 372 -13.21 11.01 3.31
CA SER A 372 -13.81 11.08 1.99
C SER A 372 -14.28 9.73 1.48
N SER A 373 -15.20 9.74 0.52
CA SER A 373 -15.70 8.57 -0.21
C SER A 373 -16.11 8.96 -1.63
N GLY A 374 -16.32 7.97 -2.48
CA GLY A 374 -16.65 8.13 -3.89
C GLY A 374 -15.50 7.82 -4.82
N GLU A 375 -15.79 7.13 -5.93
CA GLU A 375 -14.76 6.51 -6.79
C GLU A 375 -13.74 5.69 -5.98
N ASP A 376 -14.24 4.92 -5.01
CA ASP A 376 -13.40 4.15 -4.08
C ASP A 376 -12.50 3.18 -4.84
N PHE A 377 -11.24 3.09 -4.42
CA PHE A 377 -10.18 2.29 -5.05
C PHE A 377 -9.76 2.71 -6.46
N LEU A 378 -10.31 3.77 -7.06
CA LEU A 378 -10.00 4.17 -8.44
C LEU A 378 -8.48 4.34 -8.66
N GLN A 379 -7.76 4.94 -7.70
CA GLN A 379 -6.31 5.15 -7.82
C GLN A 379 -5.54 3.84 -8.03
N ASN A 380 -6.03 2.71 -7.51
CA ASN A 380 -5.39 1.41 -7.72
C ASN A 380 -5.55 0.95 -9.18
N TYR A 381 -6.73 1.15 -9.78
CA TYR A 381 -6.96 0.86 -11.21
C TYR A 381 -6.13 1.78 -12.11
N LEU A 382 -5.97 3.05 -11.73
CA LEU A 382 -5.10 3.99 -12.43
C LEU A 382 -3.63 3.57 -12.34
N GLY A 383 -3.18 3.06 -11.19
CA GLY A 383 -1.86 2.45 -11.04
C GLY A 383 -1.65 1.25 -11.96
N MET A 384 -2.64 0.38 -12.06
CA MET A 384 -2.61 -0.80 -12.94
C MET A 384 -2.61 -0.46 -14.44
N ILE A 385 -3.04 0.73 -14.83
CA ILE A 385 -2.88 1.22 -16.20
C ILE A 385 -1.61 2.07 -16.38
N GLY A 386 -0.67 2.05 -15.42
CA GLY A 386 0.66 2.65 -15.52
C GLY A 386 0.73 4.13 -15.16
N LEU A 387 -0.24 4.66 -14.42
CA LEU A 387 -0.15 5.97 -13.79
C LEU A 387 0.42 5.80 -12.37
N PRO A 388 1.65 6.25 -12.10
CA PRO A 388 2.22 6.13 -10.76
C PRO A 388 1.50 7.07 -9.81
N MET A 389 0.77 6.50 -8.84
CA MET A 389 -0.08 7.26 -7.93
C MET A 389 0.64 7.57 -6.61
N ASP A 390 0.38 8.76 -6.06
CA ASP A 390 0.81 9.14 -4.72
C ASP A 390 -0.33 9.92 -4.03
N MET A 391 -1.06 9.26 -3.12
CA MET A 391 -2.26 9.80 -2.49
C MET A 391 -1.94 10.65 -1.27
N TYR A 392 -2.60 11.79 -1.13
CA TYR A 392 -2.41 12.74 -0.02
C TYR A 392 -3.73 13.08 0.68
N PRO A 393 -3.78 13.05 2.02
CA PRO A 393 -4.96 13.50 2.77
C PRO A 393 -5.11 15.02 2.80
N GLN A 394 -4.03 15.74 2.50
CA GLN A 394 -3.98 17.20 2.46
C GLN A 394 -3.63 17.67 1.05
N TRP A 395 -4.12 18.86 0.69
CA TRP A 395 -3.81 19.47 -0.60
C TRP A 395 -2.31 19.65 -0.78
N GLN A 396 -1.82 19.25 -1.98
CA GLN A 396 -0.43 19.39 -2.37
C GLN A 396 -0.29 20.39 -3.51
N GLU A 397 0.62 21.36 -3.38
CA GLU A 397 1.02 22.22 -4.48
C GLU A 397 2.04 21.46 -5.35
N ARG A 398 1.61 21.00 -6.52
CA ARG A 398 2.39 20.24 -7.49
C ARG A 398 2.27 20.88 -8.88
N GLN A 399 3.10 20.45 -9.86
CA GLN A 399 2.88 20.86 -11.24
C GLN A 399 1.60 20.26 -11.82
N GLN A 400 1.18 19.10 -11.27
CA GLN A 400 -0.01 18.41 -11.70
C GLN A 400 -0.68 17.68 -10.51
N ILE A 401 -2.01 17.71 -10.44
CA ILE A 401 -2.78 17.04 -9.38
C ILE A 401 -4.02 16.35 -9.94
N LEU A 402 -4.27 15.13 -9.51
CA LEU A 402 -5.48 14.36 -9.82
C LEU A 402 -6.51 14.49 -8.69
N LEU A 403 -7.74 14.79 -9.07
CA LEU A 403 -8.89 14.95 -8.19
C LEU A 403 -9.99 13.97 -8.60
N THR A 404 -10.22 12.95 -7.76
CA THR A 404 -11.34 12.02 -7.88
C THR A 404 -12.55 12.55 -7.14
N GLN A 405 -13.67 11.83 -7.20
CA GLN A 405 -14.90 12.21 -6.48
C GLN A 405 -14.64 12.44 -4.98
N GLN A 406 -13.67 11.77 -4.39
CA GLN A 406 -13.26 11.94 -2.98
C GLN A 406 -12.94 13.40 -2.64
N ALA A 407 -12.38 14.16 -3.58
CA ALA A 407 -12.04 15.57 -3.37
C ALA A 407 -13.27 16.48 -3.12
N ALA A 408 -14.48 16.03 -3.49
CA ALA A 408 -15.71 16.77 -3.20
C ALA A 408 -16.01 16.90 -1.69
N LYS A 409 -15.35 16.14 -0.84
CA LYS A 409 -15.43 16.27 0.63
C LYS A 409 -14.87 17.61 1.13
N ASP A 410 -13.97 18.21 0.39
CA ASP A 410 -13.35 19.49 0.73
C ASP A 410 -14.26 20.65 0.25
N PRO A 411 -14.83 21.46 1.15
CA PRO A 411 -15.70 22.57 0.77
C PRO A 411 -14.98 23.67 -0.06
N ASP A 412 -13.65 23.75 0.04
CA ASP A 412 -12.83 24.75 -0.65
C ASP A 412 -12.24 24.22 -1.97
N ILE A 413 -12.67 23.05 -2.43
CA ILE A 413 -12.06 22.37 -3.58
C ILE A 413 -12.03 23.24 -4.84
N VAL A 414 -13.07 23.99 -5.13
CA VAL A 414 -13.18 24.85 -6.32
C VAL A 414 -12.14 25.99 -6.26
N GLU A 415 -11.98 26.61 -5.10
CA GLU A 415 -10.96 27.67 -4.95
C GLU A 415 -9.54 27.12 -5.01
N LYS A 416 -9.31 25.91 -4.52
CA LYS A 416 -8.03 25.20 -4.66
C LYS A 416 -7.74 24.88 -6.14
N ILE A 417 -8.72 24.41 -6.90
CA ILE A 417 -8.63 24.21 -8.36
C ILE A 417 -8.24 25.52 -9.06
N LYS A 418 -8.99 26.61 -8.82
CA LYS A 418 -8.70 27.94 -9.39
C LYS A 418 -7.29 28.42 -9.02
N GLY A 419 -6.91 28.26 -7.76
CA GLY A 419 -5.59 28.65 -7.26
C GLY A 419 -4.45 27.91 -7.95
N GLN A 420 -4.57 26.60 -8.12
CA GLN A 420 -3.62 25.73 -8.80
C GLN A 420 -3.44 26.17 -10.27
N LEU A 421 -4.55 26.30 -11.00
CA LEU A 421 -4.55 26.70 -12.41
C LEU A 421 -3.97 28.11 -12.63
N ARG A 422 -4.29 29.09 -11.75
CA ARG A 422 -3.74 30.46 -11.82
C ARG A 422 -2.23 30.50 -11.58
N LYS A 423 -1.70 29.61 -10.74
CA LYS A 423 -0.25 29.47 -10.50
C LYS A 423 0.48 28.78 -11.66
N GLY A 424 -0.24 28.18 -12.62
CA GLY A 424 0.32 27.48 -13.77
C GLY A 424 0.50 25.98 -13.56
N GLY A 425 -0.02 25.44 -12.47
CA GLY A 425 -0.14 24.00 -12.27
C GLY A 425 -1.36 23.45 -13.01
N ASP A 426 -1.28 22.17 -13.39
CA ASP A 426 -2.38 21.48 -14.06
C ASP A 426 -3.28 20.76 -13.05
N VAL A 427 -4.56 20.63 -13.41
CA VAL A 427 -5.54 19.89 -12.61
C VAL A 427 -6.22 18.86 -13.50
N ILE A 428 -6.27 17.62 -13.04
CA ILE A 428 -7.03 16.55 -13.67
C ILE A 428 -8.24 16.26 -12.78
N VAL A 429 -9.46 16.40 -13.31
CA VAL A 429 -10.69 16.03 -12.62
C VAL A 429 -11.28 14.79 -13.28
N THR A 430 -11.79 13.85 -12.46
CA THR A 430 -12.56 12.71 -12.97
C THR A 430 -14.00 13.09 -13.24
N THR A 431 -14.69 12.27 -14.03
CA THR A 431 -16.15 12.44 -14.24
C THR A 431 -16.95 12.29 -12.96
N GLY A 432 -16.49 11.52 -11.99
CA GLY A 432 -17.11 11.40 -10.66
C GLY A 432 -17.08 12.72 -9.90
N LEU A 433 -15.89 13.36 -9.84
CA LEU A 433 -15.79 14.69 -9.22
C LEU A 433 -16.58 15.74 -9.98
N LEU A 434 -16.46 15.78 -11.30
CA LEU A 434 -17.21 16.73 -12.14
C LEU A 434 -18.72 16.63 -11.89
N LYS A 435 -19.27 15.42 -11.77
CA LYS A 435 -20.68 15.19 -11.44
C LYS A 435 -21.03 15.68 -10.02
N ALA A 436 -20.14 15.45 -9.05
CA ALA A 436 -20.38 15.80 -7.65
C ALA A 436 -20.42 17.31 -7.40
N ILE A 437 -19.60 18.10 -8.12
CA ILE A 437 -19.44 19.55 -7.90
C ILE A 437 -19.79 20.40 -9.14
N LYS A 438 -20.54 19.85 -10.09
CA LYS A 438 -20.79 20.43 -11.43
C LYS A 438 -21.18 21.91 -11.43
N ASP A 439 -22.12 22.30 -10.58
CA ASP A 439 -22.65 23.67 -10.53
C ASP A 439 -21.66 24.65 -9.89
N GLN A 440 -20.70 24.14 -9.10
CA GLN A 440 -19.68 24.94 -8.45
C GLN A 440 -18.47 25.21 -9.38
N LEU A 441 -18.28 24.41 -10.42
CA LEU A 441 -17.20 24.59 -11.41
C LEU A 441 -17.57 25.52 -12.56
N ALA A 442 -18.78 26.08 -12.63
CA ALA A 442 -19.24 26.90 -13.75
C ALA A 442 -18.34 28.09 -14.06
N ASP A 443 -17.68 28.69 -13.04
CA ASP A 443 -16.71 29.76 -13.23
C ASP A 443 -15.36 29.31 -13.81
N VAL A 444 -15.10 28.00 -13.84
CA VAL A 444 -13.84 27.43 -14.34
C VAL A 444 -14.05 26.81 -15.71
N CYS A 445 -15.17 26.10 -15.91
CA CYS A 445 -15.48 25.42 -17.14
C CYS A 445 -16.98 25.17 -17.27
N GLU A 446 -17.47 25.26 -18.51
CA GLU A 446 -18.86 24.94 -18.86
C GLU A 446 -18.95 23.51 -19.41
N LEU A 447 -19.02 22.54 -18.50
CA LEU A 447 -19.20 21.12 -18.80
C LEU A 447 -20.45 20.57 -18.13
N TYR A 448 -21.06 19.61 -18.79
CA TYR A 448 -22.17 18.86 -18.23
C TYR A 448 -21.86 17.36 -18.20
N CYS A 449 -21.85 16.79 -17.01
CA CYS A 449 -21.79 15.36 -16.77
C CYS A 449 -23.00 14.95 -15.95
N GLY A 450 -23.99 14.36 -16.62
CA GLY A 450 -25.25 13.89 -16.00
C GLY A 450 -25.31 12.37 -15.93
N ASP A 451 -26.55 11.85 -16.00
CA ASP A 451 -26.79 10.41 -15.93
C ASP A 451 -26.77 9.70 -17.30
N LEU A 452 -26.55 10.46 -18.38
CA LEU A 452 -26.44 9.88 -19.71
C LEU A 452 -25.17 9.07 -19.85
N LYS A 453 -25.32 7.89 -20.46
CA LYS A 453 -24.24 6.93 -20.70
C LYS A 453 -24.06 6.68 -22.18
N ALA A 454 -22.86 6.23 -22.55
CA ALA A 454 -22.53 5.76 -23.89
C ALA A 454 -21.89 4.39 -23.83
N ILE A 455 -22.19 3.54 -24.81
CA ILE A 455 -21.50 2.26 -25.01
C ILE A 455 -20.44 2.49 -26.08
N VAL A 456 -19.19 2.20 -25.75
CA VAL A 456 -18.03 2.46 -26.62
C VAL A 456 -17.09 1.26 -26.67
N ASN A 457 -16.39 1.10 -27.81
CA ASN A 457 -15.29 0.16 -27.95
C ASN A 457 -14.24 0.62 -28.97
N ASP A 458 -14.47 1.71 -29.69
CA ASP A 458 -13.59 2.25 -30.74
C ASP A 458 -13.06 3.63 -30.30
N PHE A 459 -11.76 3.79 -30.26
CA PHE A 459 -11.07 5.03 -29.87
C PHE A 459 -10.47 5.74 -31.09
N GLY A 460 -10.92 5.41 -32.29
CA GLY A 460 -10.46 6.02 -33.54
C GLY A 460 -8.98 5.72 -33.81
N TRP A 461 -8.18 6.78 -33.90
CA TRP A 461 -6.73 6.68 -34.17
C TRP A 461 -5.94 5.95 -33.04
N PHE A 462 -6.52 5.84 -31.85
CA PHE A 462 -5.88 5.25 -30.69
C PHE A 462 -6.15 3.74 -30.55
N GLY A 463 -6.95 3.17 -31.45
CA GLY A 463 -7.21 1.74 -31.47
C GLY A 463 -8.65 1.37 -31.10
N LYS A 464 -8.89 0.08 -31.02
CA LYS A 464 -10.20 -0.49 -30.69
C LYS A 464 -10.05 -1.51 -29.58
N SER A 465 -11.00 -1.52 -28.66
CA SER A 465 -11.17 -2.56 -27.65
C SER A 465 -11.90 -3.76 -28.23
N GLU A 466 -11.58 -4.97 -27.78
CA GLU A 466 -12.32 -6.18 -28.10
C GLU A 466 -13.65 -6.24 -27.33
N ARG A 467 -13.77 -5.51 -26.22
CA ARG A 467 -14.94 -5.44 -25.37
C ARG A 467 -15.66 -4.10 -25.52
N GLU A 468 -16.95 -4.13 -25.31
CA GLU A 468 -17.80 -2.96 -25.17
C GLU A 468 -17.94 -2.60 -23.70
N PHE A 469 -17.93 -1.32 -23.39
CA PHE A 469 -18.10 -0.85 -22.02
C PHE A 469 -18.86 0.48 -21.95
N ILE A 470 -19.34 0.78 -20.76
CA ILE A 470 -20.20 1.93 -20.49
C ILE A 470 -19.38 3.04 -19.87
N ILE A 471 -19.49 4.25 -20.46
CA ILE A 471 -18.89 5.48 -19.94
C ILE A 471 -19.94 6.55 -19.69
N PRO A 472 -19.72 7.45 -18.72
CA PRO A 472 -20.51 8.68 -18.60
C PRO A 472 -20.34 9.55 -19.86
N GLN A 473 -21.43 10.23 -20.28
CA GLN A 473 -21.34 11.23 -21.33
C GLN A 473 -20.96 12.58 -20.74
N VAL A 474 -19.84 13.14 -21.19
CA VAL A 474 -19.45 14.53 -20.93
C VAL A 474 -19.86 15.37 -22.14
N LYS A 475 -20.65 16.42 -21.89
CA LYS A 475 -21.02 17.41 -22.90
C LYS A 475 -20.23 18.70 -22.66
N TYR A 476 -19.73 19.29 -23.71
CA TYR A 476 -19.01 20.55 -23.69
C TYR A 476 -19.55 21.48 -24.78
N PHE A 477 -19.34 22.78 -24.60
CA PHE A 477 -19.80 23.78 -25.54
C PHE A 477 -18.66 24.15 -26.50
N THR A 478 -18.99 24.37 -27.77
CA THR A 478 -18.00 24.66 -28.82
C THR A 478 -17.50 26.10 -28.81
N ASN A 479 -18.09 26.96 -27.98
CA ASN A 479 -17.62 28.33 -27.75
C ASN A 479 -16.44 28.41 -26.76
N ASP A 480 -16.12 27.34 -26.06
CA ASP A 480 -14.94 27.21 -25.22
C ASP A 480 -13.75 26.64 -25.99
N ALA A 481 -12.55 26.79 -25.45
CA ALA A 481 -11.31 26.31 -26.05
C ALA A 481 -11.07 24.81 -25.82
N TRP A 482 -12.10 24.03 -25.55
CA TRP A 482 -12.00 22.60 -25.31
C TRP A 482 -11.36 21.84 -26.45
N GLU A 483 -10.37 21.05 -26.12
CA GLU A 483 -9.74 20.09 -27.01
C GLU A 483 -10.07 18.65 -26.58
N VAL A 484 -10.66 17.88 -27.48
CA VAL A 484 -10.87 16.44 -27.30
C VAL A 484 -9.57 15.72 -27.61
N VAL A 485 -8.86 15.31 -26.56
CA VAL A 485 -7.56 14.62 -26.68
C VAL A 485 -7.76 13.18 -27.10
N SER A 486 -8.77 12.51 -26.55
CA SER A 486 -9.18 11.16 -26.90
C SER A 486 -10.69 11.02 -26.73
N ALA A 487 -11.34 10.22 -27.56
CA ALA A 487 -12.78 9.96 -27.52
C ALA A 487 -13.10 8.51 -27.87
N GLY A 488 -14.12 7.98 -27.20
CA GLY A 488 -14.78 6.72 -27.56
C GLY A 488 -15.88 6.96 -28.57
N ARG A 489 -15.93 6.20 -29.65
CA ARG A 489 -16.97 6.28 -30.68
C ARG A 489 -18.13 5.36 -30.35
N PRO A 490 -19.38 5.76 -30.64
CA PRO A 490 -20.54 4.90 -30.46
C PRO A 490 -20.52 3.72 -31.43
N LEU A 491 -21.09 2.60 -31.03
CA LEU A 491 -21.14 1.36 -31.80
C LEU A 491 -21.82 1.49 -33.17
N ASN A 492 -22.75 2.42 -33.31
CA ASN A 492 -23.50 2.65 -34.54
C ASN A 492 -22.77 3.50 -35.59
N GLY A 493 -21.47 3.77 -35.41
CA GLY A 493 -20.63 4.41 -36.41
C GLY A 493 -20.83 5.95 -36.54
N GLY A 494 -21.31 6.61 -35.51
CA GLY A 494 -21.42 8.07 -35.46
C GLY A 494 -20.06 8.76 -35.63
N VAL A 495 -20.03 9.91 -36.29
CA VAL A 495 -18.80 10.68 -36.57
C VAL A 495 -18.27 11.37 -35.32
N SER A 496 -19.15 11.75 -34.40
CA SER A 496 -18.80 12.38 -33.12
C SER A 496 -18.56 11.34 -32.04
N GLY A 497 -17.43 11.46 -31.34
CA GLY A 497 -17.09 10.59 -30.22
C GLY A 497 -17.50 11.19 -28.89
N TYR A 498 -17.56 10.34 -27.88
CA TYR A 498 -17.73 10.73 -26.48
C TYR A 498 -16.35 10.96 -25.87
N PRO A 499 -16.08 12.12 -25.27
CA PRO A 499 -14.76 12.44 -24.72
C PRO A 499 -14.31 11.41 -23.66
N ILE A 500 -13.08 10.93 -23.81
CA ILE A 500 -12.36 10.14 -22.81
C ILE A 500 -11.38 11.01 -22.04
N LEU A 501 -10.71 11.91 -22.74
CA LEU A 501 -9.83 12.91 -22.15
C LEU A 501 -10.09 14.25 -22.86
N LEU A 502 -10.55 15.24 -22.10
CA LEU A 502 -10.68 16.62 -22.50
C LEU A 502 -9.58 17.46 -21.86
N ARG A 503 -9.21 18.55 -22.49
CA ARG A 503 -8.41 19.60 -21.85
C ARG A 503 -8.90 21.00 -22.27
N ASP A 504 -8.69 21.96 -21.38
CA ASP A 504 -8.87 23.39 -21.64
C ASP A 504 -7.87 24.20 -20.83
N THR A 505 -7.64 25.42 -21.25
CA THR A 505 -6.74 26.35 -20.56
C THR A 505 -7.53 27.22 -19.61
N TYR A 506 -7.12 27.29 -18.35
CA TYR A 506 -7.61 28.28 -17.41
C TYR A 506 -6.44 29.08 -16.83
N SER A 507 -6.37 30.36 -17.15
CA SER A 507 -5.27 31.26 -16.77
C SER A 507 -3.91 30.75 -17.31
N LYS A 508 -3.03 30.23 -16.45
CA LYS A 508 -1.70 29.74 -16.80
C LYS A 508 -1.60 28.21 -16.79
N GLY A 509 -2.59 27.53 -16.23
CA GLY A 509 -2.64 26.08 -16.06
C GLY A 509 -3.59 25.42 -17.06
N MET A 510 -3.52 24.11 -17.10
CA MET A 510 -4.34 23.26 -17.93
C MET A 510 -5.31 22.45 -17.06
N LEU A 511 -6.60 22.55 -17.38
CA LEU A 511 -7.62 21.66 -16.80
C LEU A 511 -7.83 20.47 -17.72
N PHE A 512 -7.71 19.27 -17.16
CA PHE A 512 -8.05 18.01 -17.83
C PHE A 512 -9.31 17.43 -17.20
N VAL A 513 -10.13 16.80 -18.03
CA VAL A 513 -11.26 15.97 -17.58
C VAL A 513 -11.07 14.56 -18.08
N LEU A 514 -10.90 13.63 -17.15
CA LEU A 514 -10.74 12.20 -17.44
C LEU A 514 -12.06 11.48 -17.21
N THR A 515 -12.59 10.87 -18.28
CA THR A 515 -13.79 10.04 -18.20
C THR A 515 -13.43 8.68 -17.61
N ILE A 516 -14.07 8.34 -16.50
CA ILE A 516 -13.94 7.06 -15.83
C ILE A 516 -15.12 6.17 -16.21
N PRO A 517 -14.90 4.92 -16.67
CA PRO A 517 -15.96 3.94 -16.90
C PRO A 517 -16.75 3.64 -15.63
N ASP A 518 -18.00 3.22 -15.75
CA ASP A 518 -18.84 2.83 -14.61
C ASP A 518 -18.24 1.63 -13.85
N ASP A 519 -17.66 0.67 -14.57
CA ASP A 519 -16.82 -0.39 -14.02
C ASP A 519 -15.36 -0.02 -14.25
N PHE A 520 -14.61 0.25 -13.19
CA PHE A 520 -13.20 0.66 -13.28
C PHE A 520 -12.31 -0.41 -13.93
N GLY A 521 -12.71 -1.70 -13.86
CA GLY A 521 -12.04 -2.79 -14.54
C GLY A 521 -11.98 -2.59 -16.07
N ASN A 522 -12.94 -1.86 -16.65
CA ASN A 522 -12.93 -1.56 -18.07
C ASN A 522 -11.79 -0.63 -18.52
N LEU A 523 -11.10 0.06 -17.58
CA LEU A 523 -9.85 0.76 -17.89
C LEU A 523 -8.79 -0.20 -18.46
N TYR A 524 -8.85 -1.49 -18.11
CA TYR A 524 -7.92 -2.49 -18.63
C TYR A 524 -8.20 -2.89 -20.08
N ASP A 525 -9.43 -2.65 -20.53
CA ASP A 525 -9.85 -2.94 -21.91
C ASP A 525 -9.55 -1.78 -22.88
N TYR A 526 -9.02 -0.65 -22.39
CA TYR A 526 -8.60 0.46 -23.24
C TYR A 526 -7.43 0.03 -24.13
N PRO A 527 -7.46 0.34 -25.44
CA PRO A 527 -6.34 0.05 -26.32
C PRO A 527 -5.09 0.85 -25.89
N SER A 528 -3.91 0.26 -26.11
CA SER A 528 -2.62 0.89 -25.73
C SER A 528 -2.49 2.33 -26.21
N GLY A 529 -2.99 2.66 -27.41
CA GLY A 529 -2.94 4.03 -27.93
C GLY A 529 -3.68 5.03 -27.05
N ALA A 530 -4.88 4.67 -26.55
CA ALA A 530 -5.65 5.53 -25.65
C ALA A 530 -4.97 5.65 -24.27
N LEU A 531 -4.44 4.55 -23.74
CA LEU A 531 -3.69 4.56 -22.47
C LEU A 531 -2.43 5.43 -22.58
N ASN A 532 -1.68 5.33 -23.69
CA ASN A 532 -0.46 6.09 -23.90
C ASN A 532 -0.71 7.61 -23.88
N VAL A 533 -1.83 8.06 -24.45
CA VAL A 533 -2.23 9.48 -24.41
C VAL A 533 -2.53 9.94 -22.99
N ILE A 534 -3.27 9.13 -22.23
CA ILE A 534 -3.59 9.42 -20.81
C ILE A 534 -2.30 9.49 -19.99
N ARG A 535 -1.43 8.49 -20.09
CA ARG A 535 -0.16 8.42 -19.34
C ARG A 535 0.74 9.61 -19.65
N ARG A 536 0.87 9.99 -20.93
CA ARG A 536 1.66 11.15 -21.36
C ARG A 536 1.09 12.46 -20.79
N ALA A 537 -0.23 12.65 -20.83
CA ALA A 537 -0.88 13.84 -20.30
C ALA A 537 -0.68 13.99 -18.78
N MET A 538 -0.44 12.90 -18.07
CA MET A 538 -0.38 12.82 -16.59
C MET A 538 1.02 12.51 -16.05
N SER A 539 2.09 12.75 -16.82
CA SER A 539 3.48 12.42 -16.42
C SER A 539 4.33 13.63 -16.04
N LYS A 540 3.74 14.81 -15.89
CA LYS A 540 4.48 16.08 -15.77
C LYS A 540 5.38 16.14 -14.53
N ASP A 541 4.89 15.68 -13.38
CA ASP A 541 5.65 15.66 -12.12
C ASP A 541 6.63 14.49 -12.03
N VAL A 542 6.36 13.42 -12.74
CA VAL A 542 7.11 12.16 -12.63
C VAL A 542 8.34 12.15 -13.53
N GLY A 543 8.29 12.86 -14.65
CA GLY A 543 9.38 12.89 -15.62
C GLY A 543 9.57 11.60 -16.43
N ALA A 544 8.72 10.60 -16.23
CA ALA A 544 8.73 9.33 -16.95
C ALA A 544 7.31 8.76 -17.11
N TYR A 545 7.09 7.98 -18.16
CA TYR A 545 5.86 7.20 -18.36
C TYR A 545 6.13 5.95 -19.20
N ILE A 546 5.17 5.03 -19.24
CA ILE A 546 5.25 3.84 -20.08
C ILE A 546 4.26 3.94 -21.24
N GLU A 547 4.60 3.31 -22.37
CA GLU A 547 3.71 3.09 -23.52
C GLU A 547 3.53 1.59 -23.72
N GLY A 548 2.30 1.11 -23.77
CA GLY A 548 2.00 -0.31 -23.90
C GLY A 548 0.62 -0.68 -23.35
N PRO A 549 0.37 -1.96 -23.10
CA PRO A 549 -0.93 -2.45 -22.63
C PRO A 549 -1.24 -1.97 -21.21
N SER A 550 -2.46 -2.27 -20.74
CA SER A 550 -2.88 -2.18 -19.34
C SER A 550 -2.22 -3.26 -18.48
N LYS A 551 -2.49 -3.25 -17.18
CA LYS A 551 -1.91 -4.15 -16.18
C LYS A 551 -0.37 -4.17 -16.22
N VAL A 552 0.20 -3.01 -16.46
CA VAL A 552 1.63 -2.73 -16.32
C VAL A 552 1.76 -1.48 -15.47
N ALA A 553 2.43 -1.57 -14.33
CA ALA A 553 2.64 -0.45 -13.43
C ALA A 553 4.04 0.14 -13.56
N LEU A 554 4.13 1.42 -13.23
CA LEU A 554 5.37 2.19 -13.12
C LEU A 554 5.52 2.68 -11.68
N PHE A 555 6.67 2.42 -11.07
CA PHE A 555 7.03 2.89 -9.72
C PHE A 555 8.29 3.75 -9.84
N PRO A 556 8.16 5.08 -9.93
CA PRO A 556 9.30 5.98 -10.02
C PRO A 556 9.79 6.43 -8.65
N TYR A 557 11.09 6.79 -8.59
CA TYR A 557 11.76 7.25 -7.38
C TYR A 557 12.57 8.54 -7.65
N ASP A 558 12.78 9.33 -6.60
CA ASP A 558 13.39 10.68 -6.68
C ASP A 558 14.88 10.69 -7.08
N ASN A 559 15.55 9.52 -7.03
CA ASN A 559 16.95 9.37 -7.40
C ASN A 559 17.18 8.88 -8.85
N LYS A 560 16.20 9.11 -9.74
CA LYS A 560 16.24 8.66 -11.16
C LYS A 560 16.28 7.14 -11.32
N THR A 561 15.69 6.42 -10.37
CA THR A 561 15.40 4.99 -10.51
C THR A 561 13.90 4.78 -10.72
N LEU A 562 13.55 3.68 -11.34
CA LEU A 562 12.17 3.27 -11.54
C LEU A 562 12.05 1.75 -11.59
N VAL A 563 10.88 1.23 -11.23
CA VAL A 563 10.52 -0.18 -11.41
C VAL A 563 9.33 -0.23 -12.37
N VAL A 564 9.39 -1.14 -13.33
CA VAL A 564 8.28 -1.47 -14.22
C VAL A 564 7.88 -2.90 -13.96
N GLU A 565 6.59 -3.15 -13.75
CA GLU A 565 6.06 -4.47 -13.43
C GLU A 565 4.88 -4.83 -14.33
N ASN A 566 4.91 -6.04 -14.89
CA ASN A 566 3.89 -6.61 -15.73
C ASN A 566 3.02 -7.59 -14.92
N PHE A 567 1.74 -7.32 -14.80
CA PHE A 567 0.75 -8.16 -14.11
C PHE A 567 -0.10 -9.00 -15.08
N ASN A 568 0.23 -9.03 -16.36
CA ASN A 568 -0.45 -9.88 -17.33
C ASN A 568 0.09 -11.31 -17.26
N ASP A 569 -0.77 -12.29 -17.58
CA ASP A 569 -0.43 -13.71 -17.68
C ASP A 569 0.47 -14.01 -18.89
N GLU A 570 0.78 -12.99 -19.70
CA GLU A 570 1.60 -13.08 -20.91
C GLU A 570 2.74 -12.05 -20.87
N ALA A 571 3.78 -12.35 -21.64
CA ALA A 571 4.86 -11.38 -21.85
C ALA A 571 4.34 -10.17 -22.64
N VAL A 572 4.78 -8.98 -22.25
CA VAL A 572 4.40 -7.73 -22.91
C VAL A 572 5.60 -7.02 -23.50
N THR A 573 5.35 -6.35 -24.63
CA THR A 573 6.28 -5.39 -25.22
C THR A 573 5.76 -3.98 -24.90
N LEU A 574 6.64 -3.14 -24.37
CA LEU A 574 6.31 -1.79 -23.95
C LEU A 574 7.48 -0.84 -24.21
N ARG A 575 7.26 0.46 -24.03
CA ARG A 575 8.30 1.45 -24.02
C ARG A 575 8.35 2.19 -22.70
N VAL A 576 9.55 2.47 -22.25
CA VAL A 576 9.80 3.43 -21.15
C VAL A 576 10.22 4.74 -21.80
N VAL A 577 9.51 5.81 -21.47
CA VAL A 577 9.80 7.16 -21.95
C VAL A 577 10.29 8.00 -20.77
N ILE A 578 11.49 8.56 -20.92
CA ILE A 578 12.08 9.49 -19.95
C ILE A 578 12.03 10.89 -20.57
N ASN A 579 11.46 11.86 -19.87
CA ASN A 579 11.24 13.22 -20.38
C ASN A 579 12.53 14.08 -20.42
N GLU A 580 13.69 13.46 -20.41
CA GLU A 580 14.99 14.10 -20.57
C GLU A 580 15.92 13.25 -21.45
N LYS A 581 17.06 13.83 -21.85
CA LYS A 581 18.09 13.10 -22.61
C LYS A 581 18.86 12.16 -21.71
N VAL A 582 18.79 10.87 -22.02
CA VAL A 582 19.43 9.79 -21.29
C VAL A 582 20.21 8.91 -22.27
N SER A 583 21.45 8.58 -21.96
CA SER A 583 22.30 7.76 -22.84
C SER A 583 21.99 6.27 -22.79
N SER A 584 21.52 5.78 -21.64
CA SER A 584 21.13 4.38 -21.43
C SER A 584 20.31 4.24 -20.15
N LEU A 585 19.52 3.17 -20.02
CA LEU A 585 18.97 2.69 -18.76
C LEU A 585 19.75 1.49 -18.27
N ARG A 586 20.17 1.50 -17.00
CA ARG A 586 20.86 0.38 -16.37
C ARG A 586 19.86 -0.50 -15.63
N ASN A 587 19.84 -1.79 -15.91
CA ASN A 587 19.15 -2.77 -15.06
C ASN A 587 19.84 -2.81 -13.69
N LEU A 588 19.12 -2.54 -12.63
CA LEU A 588 19.66 -2.44 -11.27
C LEU A 588 20.08 -3.81 -10.68
N ILE A 589 19.54 -4.90 -11.19
CA ILE A 589 19.86 -6.26 -10.72
C ILE A 589 21.01 -6.86 -11.52
N THR A 590 20.91 -6.86 -12.86
CA THR A 590 21.93 -7.52 -13.73
C THR A 590 23.09 -6.60 -14.10
N GLY A 591 22.89 -5.29 -14.05
CA GLY A 591 23.86 -4.29 -14.49
C GLY A 591 23.84 -4.03 -16.01
N ASP A 592 23.00 -4.74 -16.76
CA ASP A 592 22.88 -4.59 -18.22
C ASP A 592 22.41 -3.19 -18.61
N GLN A 593 22.89 -2.72 -19.78
CA GLN A 593 22.55 -1.41 -20.32
C GLN A 593 21.55 -1.54 -21.46
N LEU A 594 20.38 -0.91 -21.31
CA LEU A 594 19.42 -0.72 -22.40
C LEU A 594 19.80 0.55 -23.16
N LYS A 595 19.86 0.43 -24.48
CA LYS A 595 20.13 1.58 -25.37
C LYS A 595 18.83 2.25 -25.80
N PRO A 596 18.86 3.57 -26.10
CA PRO A 596 17.71 4.27 -26.65
C PRO A 596 17.20 3.60 -27.94
N ALA A 597 15.88 3.55 -28.07
CA ALA A 597 15.22 3.05 -29.26
C ALA A 597 15.47 4.00 -30.45
N THR A 598 15.64 3.43 -31.65
CA THR A 598 15.63 4.19 -32.88
C THR A 598 14.18 4.50 -33.25
N LEU A 599 13.76 5.75 -33.05
CA LEU A 599 12.41 6.16 -33.40
C LEU A 599 12.32 6.47 -34.90
N PRO A 600 11.22 6.06 -35.59
CA PRO A 600 10.96 6.50 -36.93
C PRO A 600 10.79 8.03 -36.91
N GLN A 601 11.31 8.72 -37.94
CA GLN A 601 11.10 10.17 -38.09
C GLN A 601 9.61 10.49 -38.01
N ALA A 602 9.24 11.34 -37.05
CA ALA A 602 7.87 11.81 -36.92
C ALA A 602 7.45 12.47 -38.24
N ARG A 603 6.48 11.89 -38.93
CA ARG A 603 5.84 12.58 -40.05
C ARG A 603 5.01 13.73 -39.47
N PRO A 604 5.24 15.00 -39.88
CA PRO A 604 4.40 16.07 -39.40
C PRO A 604 2.96 15.80 -39.85
N MET A 605 2.08 15.49 -38.89
CA MET A 605 0.65 15.47 -39.14
C MET A 605 0.13 16.88 -39.01
N TRP A 606 -0.72 17.29 -39.95
CA TRP A 606 -1.30 18.62 -40.00
C TRP A 606 -1.96 18.98 -38.67
N GLY A 607 -1.44 20.01 -38.06
CA GLY A 607 -2.21 20.88 -37.21
C GLY A 607 -2.18 20.70 -35.70
N ARG A 608 -1.72 19.61 -35.05
CA ARG A 608 -1.64 19.51 -33.58
C ARG A 608 -0.65 18.43 -33.14
N ASN A 609 0.62 18.79 -33.05
CA ASN A 609 1.71 17.88 -32.68
C ASN A 609 1.77 17.45 -31.19
N LEU A 610 0.86 17.92 -30.34
CA LEU A 610 1.00 17.79 -28.89
C LEU A 610 0.72 16.38 -28.32
N PHE A 611 0.05 15.52 -29.08
CA PHE A 611 -0.37 14.18 -28.58
C PHE A 611 0.23 12.99 -29.32
N PHE A 612 0.90 13.21 -30.45
CA PHE A 612 1.44 12.12 -31.28
C PHE A 612 2.97 12.09 -31.33
N GLY A 613 3.65 13.05 -30.71
CA GLY A 613 5.10 13.10 -30.58
C GLY A 613 5.56 12.91 -29.13
N TYR A 614 6.80 12.56 -28.95
CA TYR A 614 7.43 12.59 -27.63
C TYR A 614 7.75 14.02 -27.20
N PRO A 615 7.80 14.33 -25.88
CA PRO A 615 8.28 15.64 -25.44
C PRO A 615 9.66 15.95 -25.98
N ASP A 616 9.96 17.24 -26.21
CA ASP A 616 11.28 17.68 -26.67
C ASP A 616 12.37 17.20 -25.70
N GLY A 617 13.36 16.51 -26.23
CA GLY A 617 14.46 15.97 -25.44
C GLY A 617 14.15 14.64 -24.73
N ALA A 618 12.97 14.09 -24.89
CA ALA A 618 12.66 12.78 -24.35
C ALA A 618 13.51 11.66 -24.97
N THR A 619 13.79 10.65 -24.18
CA THR A 619 14.47 9.42 -24.61
C THR A 619 13.55 8.22 -24.40
N VAL A 620 13.48 7.36 -25.41
CA VAL A 620 12.58 6.19 -25.44
C VAL A 620 13.39 4.91 -25.43
N PHE A 621 12.95 3.92 -24.68
CA PHE A 621 13.58 2.60 -24.56
C PHE A 621 12.55 1.52 -24.81
N ASP A 622 12.84 0.59 -25.73
CA ASP A 622 12.02 -0.60 -25.93
C ASP A 622 12.32 -1.63 -24.82
N LEU A 623 11.29 -2.22 -24.26
CA LEU A 623 11.37 -3.17 -23.17
C LEU A 623 10.42 -4.35 -23.42
N GLN A 624 10.86 -5.54 -23.11
CA GLN A 624 10.04 -6.75 -23.06
C GLN A 624 10.08 -7.32 -21.65
N LEU A 625 8.91 -7.54 -21.05
CA LEU A 625 8.78 -8.14 -19.72
C LEU A 625 8.00 -9.44 -19.81
N PRO A 626 8.50 -10.53 -19.21
CA PRO A 626 7.74 -11.76 -19.04
C PRO A 626 6.45 -11.55 -18.24
N ALA A 627 5.58 -12.55 -18.22
CA ALA A 627 4.39 -12.56 -17.37
C ALA A 627 4.78 -12.38 -15.89
N HIS A 628 3.99 -11.64 -15.13
CA HIS A 628 4.17 -11.42 -13.69
C HIS A 628 5.62 -11.13 -13.28
N SER A 629 6.26 -10.21 -13.98
CA SER A 629 7.69 -9.92 -13.81
C SER A 629 7.96 -8.42 -13.75
N TYR A 630 9.01 -8.08 -13.04
CA TYR A 630 9.45 -6.69 -12.87
C TYR A 630 10.89 -6.49 -13.34
N ILE A 631 11.23 -5.22 -13.59
CA ILE A 631 12.60 -4.77 -13.83
C ILE A 631 12.84 -3.45 -13.08
N GLY A 632 13.95 -3.38 -12.35
CA GLY A 632 14.46 -2.14 -11.78
C GLY A 632 15.43 -1.46 -12.74
N LEU A 633 15.22 -0.18 -13.02
CA LEU A 633 16.01 0.60 -13.98
C LEU A 633 16.52 1.89 -13.33
N GLY A 634 17.71 2.33 -13.74
CA GLY A 634 18.31 3.60 -13.31
C GLY A 634 18.94 4.36 -14.49
N TYR A 635 18.92 5.71 -14.47
CA TYR A 635 19.45 6.59 -15.52
C TYR A 635 20.19 7.80 -14.97
#